data_bf735224625991090517e6e275f36dfd
#
_entry.id   bf735224625991090517e6e275f36dfd
#
_cell.length_a   1.000
_cell.length_b   1.000
_cell.length_c   1.000
_cell.angle_alpha   90.00
_cell.angle_beta   90.00
_cell.angle_gamma   90.00
#
_symmetry.space_group_name_H-M   'P 1'
#
loop_
_entity.id
_entity.type
_entity.pdbx_description
1 polymer ?
#
loop_
_entity_poly.entity_id
_entity_poly.type
_entity_poly.pdbx_seq_one_letter_code
_entity_poly.pdbx_strand_id
1 'polypeptide(L)'
;MPHCAGYRSAFLRAGGGGSTLEGLIKDDSGPLLGATVIVKNTTRGTTTDMDGKFRLEGLQPGDVLQVTYVGYDPYEVTYTGQTTLDILMTTTANQLNAVVVTAMGIERQSKTLSYAAETVGGDDVADIKSVNMINALQGKAAGLQITPNSTGAGGSSKILFRGNKSINGSNQPLVVVDGVPLMMNITSDQVDSNWGAQRDGGDAMSTINPDDIASISLLKGASAAALYGAVAANGAIMITTKSAMAGRLAVNVSSNTTIDTPLSLPEFQNTYGANGQYSWGDKLASKAPDYAEKFFRTGWTTNNSVSINGGAEDLRAYFSYGNVTSGGITPENDYSQHTLNAKVGFDLFNDHIKVDFNAKYVNQHISNQPAGGFVFNPLVGTYTFPRGGDWNGYKSNFETYNGELNANVQNWVTTTDETNSNPYWLLNRERPVVERNRYEFGGSIKYQIIDGLSLTGRMRYERADEHYVRNHYASSYGNKYTYGKMDDNRYFSEQLYADLLAQYNHTWDDFSLNATLGTSMMQTRSNNVSLLYEQSKFVAPGNGGAYYPNIFNPSNFYMNGTTMGLERKRLNSVFGAVTFGFKEALFLDVTARNDWSSALAYTDGYSFFYPSVGASLLLNRFVDMGRNIDLFKFRGSYSIVGNDVPVYKTNPRYTYGDQGAINPPESVPFRTLKPEKTHSFEVGFDGEFFQHRLHVNATYYKTNTKNQYFEVTLPWESGYKSQFVNAGNVCLLYTSDAADERSSVDL
;
A
#
# COMPACT_ATOMS: atom_id res chain seq x y z
N MET A 1 17.89 12.05 -67.34
CA MET A 1 16.75 12.35 -68.22
C MET A 1 16.03 11.05 -68.51
N PRO A 2 14.74 10.89 -68.28
CA PRO A 2 13.66 11.86 -68.46
C PRO A 2 12.70 12.00 -67.28
N HIS A 3 12.08 13.15 -67.22
CA HIS A 3 10.73 13.58 -66.81
C HIS A 3 9.83 12.64 -65.98
N CYS A 4 9.49 13.11 -64.76
CA CYS A 4 8.27 12.77 -64.10
C CYS A 4 7.36 14.01 -63.95
N ALA A 5 6.19 13.90 -64.55
CA ALA A 5 5.14 14.88 -64.56
C ALA A 5 4.45 14.98 -63.17
N GLY A 6 4.23 16.22 -62.74
CA GLY A 6 3.49 16.51 -61.50
C GLY A 6 2.02 16.24 -61.64
N TYR A 7 1.46 15.56 -60.64
CA TYR A 7 0.05 15.58 -60.32
C TYR A 7 -0.25 16.69 -59.33
N ARG A 8 -0.86 17.77 -59.74
CA ARG A 8 -1.53 18.73 -58.89
C ARG A 8 -2.91 18.16 -58.53
N SER A 9 -3.06 17.71 -57.30
CA SER A 9 -4.40 17.50 -56.72
C SER A 9 -4.95 18.85 -56.25
N ALA A 10 -5.99 19.33 -56.91
CA ALA A 10 -6.79 20.46 -56.50
C ALA A 10 -7.55 20.09 -55.24
N PHE A 11 -7.14 20.62 -54.11
CA PHE A 11 -8.02 20.64 -52.91
C PHE A 11 -9.07 21.71 -53.14
N LEU A 12 -10.29 21.24 -53.34
CA LEU A 12 -11.51 22.07 -53.23
C LEU A 12 -11.59 22.56 -51.76
N ARG A 13 -11.29 23.82 -51.54
CA ARG A 13 -11.61 24.55 -50.31
C ARG A 13 -13.13 24.67 -50.27
N ALA A 14 -13.80 23.83 -49.50
CA ALA A 14 -15.16 24.14 -49.03
C ALA A 14 -15.02 25.31 -48.04
N GLY A 15 -15.45 26.49 -48.44
CA GLY A 15 -15.52 27.66 -47.61
C GLY A 15 -16.67 27.51 -46.61
N GLY A 16 -16.37 26.99 -45.43
CA GLY A 16 -17.23 27.16 -44.26
C GLY A 16 -16.75 28.39 -43.50
N GLY A 17 -17.50 29.50 -43.59
CA GLY A 17 -17.26 30.73 -42.83
C GLY A 17 -17.51 30.49 -41.33
N GLY A 18 -16.52 29.93 -40.63
CA GLY A 18 -16.52 29.91 -39.18
C GLY A 18 -16.06 31.26 -38.65
N SER A 19 -16.73 31.79 -37.65
CA SER A 19 -16.37 33.04 -36.98
C SER A 19 -15.13 32.84 -36.11
N THR A 20 -14.33 33.88 -35.97
CA THR A 20 -13.19 33.97 -35.06
C THR A 20 -13.67 34.59 -33.74
N LEU A 21 -13.34 33.93 -32.64
CA LEU A 21 -13.53 34.43 -31.28
C LEU A 21 -12.17 34.81 -30.71
N GLU A 22 -12.06 36.04 -30.21
CA GLU A 22 -10.94 36.50 -29.39
C GLU A 22 -11.43 36.71 -27.97
N GLY A 23 -10.56 36.48 -26.96
CA GLY A 23 -10.97 36.64 -25.57
C GLY A 23 -9.83 36.79 -24.61
N LEU A 24 -10.15 37.15 -23.40
CA LEU A 24 -9.23 37.31 -22.28
C LEU A 24 -9.66 36.35 -21.16
N ILE A 25 -8.71 35.56 -20.70
CA ILE A 25 -8.90 34.71 -19.51
C ILE A 25 -8.07 35.30 -18.39
N LYS A 26 -8.74 35.61 -17.29
CA LYS A 26 -8.12 36.21 -16.11
C LYS A 26 -8.76 35.66 -14.84
N ASP A 27 -8.07 35.84 -13.72
CA ASP A 27 -8.63 35.73 -12.37
C ASP A 27 -8.68 37.11 -11.68
N ASP A 28 -8.96 37.12 -10.37
CA ASP A 28 -8.97 38.34 -9.56
C ASP A 28 -7.57 38.97 -9.39
N SER A 29 -6.49 38.22 -9.72
CA SER A 29 -5.10 38.65 -9.59
C SER A 29 -4.52 39.18 -10.91
N GLY A 30 -5.10 38.80 -12.05
CA GLY A 30 -4.62 39.22 -13.38
C GLY A 30 -4.86 38.21 -14.51
N PRO A 31 -4.24 38.41 -15.68
CA PRO A 31 -4.38 37.55 -16.83
C PRO A 31 -3.71 36.18 -16.59
N LEU A 32 -4.31 35.09 -17.08
CA LEU A 32 -3.81 33.70 -16.94
C LEU A 32 -3.11 33.27 -18.21
N LEU A 33 -1.78 33.04 -18.12
CA LEU A 33 -0.95 32.52 -19.19
C LEU A 33 -1.11 31.00 -19.29
N GLY A 34 -1.32 30.46 -20.51
CA GLY A 34 -1.35 29.02 -20.74
C GLY A 34 -2.68 28.33 -20.41
N ALA A 35 -3.74 29.07 -20.09
CA ALA A 35 -5.07 28.51 -19.96
C ALA A 35 -5.53 27.86 -21.28
N THR A 36 -6.05 26.65 -21.22
CA THR A 36 -6.47 25.90 -22.42
C THR A 36 -7.94 26.12 -22.71
N VAL A 37 -8.26 26.52 -23.94
CA VAL A 37 -9.62 26.72 -24.46
C VAL A 37 -9.89 25.69 -25.53
N ILE A 38 -10.81 24.75 -25.31
CA ILE A 38 -11.16 23.70 -26.29
C ILE A 38 -12.67 23.75 -26.61
N VAL A 39 -13.02 23.41 -27.83
CA VAL A 39 -14.40 23.09 -28.17
C VAL A 39 -14.72 21.71 -27.67
N LYS A 40 -15.64 21.62 -26.71
CA LYS A 40 -16.01 20.38 -26.03
C LYS A 40 -16.31 19.26 -27.03
N ASN A 41 -15.79 18.06 -26.77
CA ASN A 41 -15.89 16.90 -27.63
C ASN A 41 -15.19 17.02 -28.99
N THR A 42 -14.23 17.93 -29.14
CA THR A 42 -13.40 18.08 -30.35
C THR A 42 -11.93 18.21 -30.00
N THR A 43 -11.05 18.12 -31.00
CA THR A 43 -9.62 18.42 -30.85
C THR A 43 -9.26 19.86 -31.19
N ARG A 44 -10.26 20.73 -31.39
CA ARG A 44 -10.04 22.15 -31.69
C ARG A 44 -9.88 22.93 -30.42
N GLY A 45 -8.77 23.60 -30.26
CA GLY A 45 -8.48 24.42 -29.09
C GLY A 45 -7.30 25.32 -29.30
N THR A 46 -7.07 26.19 -28.35
CA THR A 46 -5.96 27.16 -28.26
C THR A 46 -5.56 27.34 -26.81
N THR A 47 -4.42 27.98 -26.57
CA THR A 47 -3.97 28.39 -25.24
C THR A 47 -3.84 29.91 -25.15
N THR A 48 -3.96 30.49 -23.96
CA THR A 48 -3.74 31.90 -23.73
C THR A 48 -2.26 32.29 -23.81
N ASP A 49 -2.00 33.49 -24.27
CA ASP A 49 -0.68 34.14 -24.30
C ASP A 49 -0.32 34.80 -22.93
N MET A 50 0.83 35.51 -22.87
CA MET A 50 1.32 36.18 -21.66
C MET A 50 0.36 37.24 -21.11
N ASP A 51 -0.50 37.80 -21.98
CA ASP A 51 -1.55 38.78 -21.60
C ASP A 51 -2.89 38.08 -21.28
N GLY A 52 -2.92 36.74 -21.18
CA GLY A 52 -4.16 35.99 -20.96
C GLY A 52 -5.10 35.94 -22.17
N LYS A 53 -4.65 36.39 -23.35
CA LYS A 53 -5.48 36.45 -24.56
C LYS A 53 -5.46 35.18 -25.33
N PHE A 54 -6.59 34.77 -25.88
CA PHE A 54 -6.71 33.66 -26.80
C PHE A 54 -7.44 34.04 -28.08
N ARG A 55 -7.18 33.26 -29.15
CA ARG A 55 -7.89 33.35 -30.41
C ARG A 55 -8.24 31.98 -30.92
N LEU A 56 -9.52 31.74 -31.21
CA LEU A 56 -10.04 30.48 -31.68
C LEU A 56 -10.88 30.70 -32.93
N GLU A 57 -10.55 29.97 -34.03
CA GLU A 57 -11.18 30.11 -35.33
C GLU A 57 -12.10 28.92 -35.65
N GLY A 58 -13.07 29.14 -36.53
CA GLY A 58 -13.92 28.06 -37.06
C GLY A 58 -15.07 27.65 -36.15
N LEU A 59 -15.47 28.53 -35.22
CA LEU A 59 -16.58 28.30 -34.32
C LEU A 59 -17.95 28.43 -35.01
N GLN A 60 -18.90 27.63 -34.53
CA GLN A 60 -20.31 27.70 -34.94
C GLN A 60 -21.19 28.03 -33.74
N PRO A 61 -22.27 28.80 -33.89
CA PRO A 61 -23.23 29.03 -32.84
C PRO A 61 -23.77 27.69 -32.31
N GLY A 62 -23.68 27.50 -30.97
CA GLY A 62 -23.99 26.22 -30.30
C GLY A 62 -22.78 25.41 -29.88
N ASP A 63 -21.56 25.73 -30.34
CA ASP A 63 -20.34 25.11 -29.84
C ASP A 63 -20.15 25.43 -28.35
N VAL A 64 -19.88 24.42 -27.52
CA VAL A 64 -19.56 24.63 -26.10
C VAL A 64 -18.05 24.71 -25.94
N LEU A 65 -17.57 25.86 -25.44
CA LEU A 65 -16.16 26.05 -25.11
C LEU A 65 -15.92 25.63 -23.67
N GLN A 66 -14.93 24.81 -23.47
CA GLN A 66 -14.43 24.41 -22.15
C GLN A 66 -13.07 25.06 -21.95
N VAL A 67 -12.96 25.80 -20.87
CA VAL A 67 -11.71 26.45 -20.45
C VAL A 67 -11.18 25.72 -19.23
N THR A 68 -9.91 25.31 -19.30
CA THR A 68 -9.25 24.62 -18.21
C THR A 68 -7.88 25.26 -17.94
N TYR A 69 -7.56 25.40 -16.66
CA TYR A 69 -6.25 25.85 -16.20
C TYR A 69 -5.90 25.15 -14.89
N VAL A 70 -4.63 24.84 -14.67
CA VAL A 70 -4.18 24.12 -13.47
C VAL A 70 -4.50 24.94 -12.22
N GLY A 71 -5.25 24.38 -11.30
CA GLY A 71 -5.66 25.06 -10.05
C GLY A 71 -6.94 25.91 -10.17
N TYR A 72 -7.68 25.82 -11.28
CA TYR A 72 -8.95 26.54 -11.49
C TYR A 72 -10.09 25.60 -11.84
N ASP A 73 -11.31 25.98 -11.46
CA ASP A 73 -12.51 25.24 -11.84
C ASP A 73 -12.71 25.30 -13.36
N PRO A 74 -13.01 24.18 -14.04
CA PRO A 74 -13.32 24.21 -15.47
C PRO A 74 -14.50 25.13 -15.74
N TYR A 75 -14.35 26.06 -16.68
CA TYR A 75 -15.41 26.99 -17.08
C TYR A 75 -15.97 26.54 -18.42
N GLU A 76 -17.30 26.43 -18.53
CA GLU A 76 -17.98 26.09 -19.78
C GLU A 76 -18.88 27.24 -20.24
N VAL A 77 -18.80 27.57 -21.50
CA VAL A 77 -19.63 28.61 -22.11
C VAL A 77 -20.06 28.22 -23.52
N THR A 78 -21.33 28.43 -23.83
CA THR A 78 -21.85 28.15 -25.18
C THR A 78 -21.56 29.38 -26.08
N TYR A 79 -20.92 29.12 -27.22
CA TYR A 79 -20.68 30.12 -28.24
C TYR A 79 -21.98 30.50 -28.96
N THR A 80 -22.37 31.76 -28.91
CA THR A 80 -23.63 32.25 -29.50
C THR A 80 -23.40 33.17 -30.72
N GLY A 81 -22.12 33.27 -31.21
CA GLY A 81 -21.75 34.14 -32.34
C GLY A 81 -21.05 35.45 -31.94
N GLN A 82 -20.71 35.63 -30.68
CA GLN A 82 -19.92 36.75 -30.18
C GLN A 82 -18.50 36.77 -30.75
N THR A 83 -17.93 37.93 -31.00
CA THR A 83 -16.56 38.09 -31.49
C THR A 83 -15.53 38.22 -30.37
N THR A 84 -15.98 38.60 -29.15
CA THR A 84 -15.12 38.71 -27.96
C THR A 84 -15.74 38.00 -26.79
N LEU A 85 -14.90 37.41 -25.89
CA LEU A 85 -15.33 36.70 -24.71
C LEU A 85 -14.30 36.87 -23.60
N ASP A 86 -14.67 37.57 -22.54
CA ASP A 86 -13.86 37.70 -21.33
C ASP A 86 -14.34 36.68 -20.30
N ILE A 87 -13.40 35.86 -19.80
CA ILE A 87 -13.67 34.79 -18.85
C ILE A 87 -12.91 35.09 -17.55
N LEU A 88 -13.64 35.15 -16.46
CA LEU A 88 -13.09 35.19 -15.11
C LEU A 88 -13.08 33.76 -14.58
N MET A 89 -11.91 33.18 -14.45
CA MET A 89 -11.77 31.84 -13.84
C MET A 89 -11.67 31.96 -12.34
N THR A 90 -12.38 31.12 -11.66
CA THR A 90 -12.28 30.96 -10.20
C THR A 90 -11.28 29.89 -9.89
N THR A 91 -10.34 30.17 -9.00
CA THR A 91 -9.39 29.16 -8.50
C THR A 91 -10.17 27.98 -7.91
N THR A 92 -9.69 26.77 -8.11
CA THR A 92 -10.27 25.57 -7.48
C THR A 92 -10.03 25.62 -5.97
N ALA A 93 -10.49 26.70 -5.37
CA ALA A 93 -10.27 27.04 -3.98
C ALA A 93 -11.32 26.42 -3.08
N ASN A 94 -11.78 25.21 -3.40
CA ASN A 94 -12.71 24.50 -2.56
C ASN A 94 -12.18 23.11 -2.22
N GLN A 95 -11.05 23.02 -1.52
CA GLN A 95 -10.68 21.78 -0.80
C GLN A 95 -11.84 21.31 0.10
N LEU A 96 -12.74 22.20 0.49
CA LEU A 96 -13.94 21.84 1.25
C LEU A 96 -15.01 21.12 0.46
N ASN A 97 -15.17 21.45 -0.81
CA ASN A 97 -16.08 20.74 -1.69
C ASN A 97 -15.38 19.52 -2.34
N ALA A 98 -14.05 19.37 -2.11
CA ALA A 98 -13.34 18.17 -2.53
C ALA A 98 -14.03 16.93 -1.93
N VAL A 99 -14.30 15.98 -2.79
CA VAL A 99 -14.91 14.71 -2.40
C VAL A 99 -13.79 13.83 -1.85
N VAL A 100 -13.98 13.39 -0.61
CA VAL A 100 -13.11 12.43 0.06
C VAL A 100 -13.82 11.09 0.09
N VAL A 101 -13.17 10.05 -0.41
CA VAL A 101 -13.67 8.69 -0.24
C VAL A 101 -13.42 8.27 1.21
N THR A 102 -14.49 8.08 1.96
CA THR A 102 -14.45 7.70 3.37
C THR A 102 -14.68 6.19 3.53
N ALA A 103 -14.85 5.74 4.77
CA ALA A 103 -15.07 4.33 5.07
C ALA A 103 -16.26 3.76 4.26
N MET A 104 -16.16 2.49 3.87
CA MET A 104 -17.10 1.74 3.00
C MET A 104 -17.20 2.30 1.56
N GLY A 105 -16.23 3.13 1.12
CA GLY A 105 -16.26 3.76 -0.21
C GLY A 105 -17.33 4.84 -0.34
N ILE A 106 -17.80 5.41 0.79
CA ILE A 106 -18.80 6.47 0.80
C ILE A 106 -18.10 7.79 0.47
N GLU A 107 -18.53 8.44 -0.59
CA GLU A 107 -18.06 9.78 -0.95
C GLU A 107 -18.67 10.83 -0.03
N ARG A 108 -17.84 11.70 0.53
CA ARG A 108 -18.25 12.83 1.38
C ARG A 108 -17.47 14.08 1.04
N GLN A 109 -18.13 15.20 1.15
CA GLN A 109 -17.44 16.48 1.03
C GLN A 109 -16.53 16.72 2.25
N SER A 110 -15.31 17.19 2.02
CA SER A 110 -14.33 17.43 3.09
C SER A 110 -14.88 18.34 4.20
N LYS A 111 -15.76 19.30 3.86
CA LYS A 111 -16.42 20.20 4.83
C LYS A 111 -17.25 19.46 5.88
N THR A 112 -17.82 18.30 5.54
CA THR A 112 -18.70 17.54 6.45
C THR A 112 -17.94 16.64 7.43
N LEU A 113 -16.63 16.41 7.22
CA LEU A 113 -15.86 15.46 8.02
C LEU A 113 -15.54 16.03 9.40
N SER A 114 -15.85 15.25 10.44
CA SER A 114 -15.58 15.56 11.85
C SER A 114 -14.20 15.08 12.33
N TYR A 115 -13.40 14.48 11.45
CA TYR A 115 -12.08 13.92 11.71
C TYR A 115 -11.06 14.33 10.63
N ALA A 116 -9.77 14.11 10.90
CA ALA A 116 -8.71 14.40 9.93
C ALA A 116 -8.70 13.37 8.80
N ALA A 117 -8.88 13.83 7.58
CA ALA A 117 -8.69 13.07 6.35
C ALA A 117 -7.83 13.91 5.39
N GLU A 118 -7.01 13.23 4.61
CA GLU A 118 -6.15 13.85 3.60
C GLU A 118 -6.23 13.04 2.32
N THR A 119 -6.29 13.70 1.19
CA THR A 119 -6.40 13.05 -0.12
C THR A 119 -5.18 13.41 -0.96
N VAL A 120 -4.56 12.38 -1.55
CA VAL A 120 -3.45 12.49 -2.51
C VAL A 120 -3.98 12.08 -3.87
N GLY A 121 -3.73 12.89 -4.89
CA GLY A 121 -4.12 12.58 -6.26
C GLY A 121 -3.40 11.35 -6.82
N GLY A 122 -4.04 10.63 -7.74
CA GLY A 122 -3.40 9.48 -8.38
C GLY A 122 -2.17 9.86 -9.19
N ASP A 123 -2.19 11.01 -9.83
CA ASP A 123 -1.07 11.52 -10.61
C ASP A 123 0.15 11.83 -9.73
N ASP A 124 -0.05 12.38 -8.52
CA ASP A 124 1.03 12.60 -7.55
C ASP A 124 1.73 11.30 -7.12
N VAL A 125 1.01 10.18 -7.14
CA VAL A 125 1.55 8.86 -6.82
C VAL A 125 2.21 8.24 -8.04
N ALA A 126 1.65 8.47 -9.23
CA ALA A 126 2.14 7.96 -10.50
C ALA A 126 3.43 8.65 -10.96
N ASP A 127 3.71 9.87 -10.51
CA ASP A 127 4.94 10.61 -10.86
C ASP A 127 6.19 9.99 -10.23
N ILE A 128 6.08 9.44 -9.02
CA ILE A 128 7.19 8.83 -8.30
C ILE A 128 6.93 7.33 -8.18
N LYS A 129 7.24 6.59 -9.23
CA LYS A 129 7.02 5.13 -9.26
C LYS A 129 8.14 4.40 -8.54
N SER A 130 7.80 3.74 -7.45
CA SER A 130 8.66 2.77 -6.78
C SER A 130 8.10 1.36 -6.92
N VAL A 131 8.92 0.32 -6.65
CA VAL A 131 8.47 -1.08 -6.66
C VAL A 131 7.27 -1.29 -5.73
N ASN A 132 7.28 -0.63 -4.57
CA ASN A 132 6.12 -0.59 -3.66
C ASN A 132 5.52 0.82 -3.69
N MET A 133 4.30 0.93 -4.26
CA MET A 133 3.63 2.22 -4.48
C MET A 133 3.43 3.06 -3.21
N ILE A 134 3.35 2.42 -2.04
CA ILE A 134 3.12 3.13 -0.77
C ILE A 134 4.28 4.08 -0.42
N ASN A 135 5.49 3.78 -0.89
CA ASN A 135 6.66 4.62 -0.65
C ASN A 135 6.54 6.00 -1.30
N ALA A 136 5.73 6.13 -2.37
CA ALA A 136 5.42 7.41 -3.01
C ALA A 136 4.62 8.37 -2.10
N LEU A 137 3.99 7.87 -1.03
CA LEU A 137 3.26 8.69 -0.06
C LEU A 137 4.15 9.25 1.06
N GLN A 138 5.44 8.88 1.11
CA GLN A 138 6.35 9.37 2.13
C GLN A 138 6.51 10.89 2.00
N GLY A 139 6.30 11.61 3.13
CA GLY A 139 6.36 13.07 3.18
C GLY A 139 5.13 13.79 2.61
N LYS A 140 4.15 13.10 2.00
CA LYS A 140 2.95 13.72 1.42
C LYS A 140 1.79 13.89 2.41
N ALA A 141 1.89 13.32 3.60
CA ALA A 141 0.84 13.42 4.61
C ALA A 141 1.39 13.56 6.03
N ALA A 142 0.87 14.51 6.79
CA ALA A 142 1.25 14.71 8.19
C ALA A 142 0.86 13.51 9.05
N GLY A 143 1.77 13.04 9.92
CA GLY A 143 1.53 11.92 10.82
C GLY A 143 1.51 10.53 10.16
N LEU A 144 1.87 10.44 8.88
CA LEU A 144 2.14 9.21 8.16
C LEU A 144 3.63 8.91 8.19
N GLN A 145 4.00 7.77 8.74
CA GLN A 145 5.36 7.27 8.73
C GLN A 145 5.43 6.01 7.88
N ILE A 146 6.28 6.02 6.87
CA ILE A 146 6.54 4.87 6.00
C ILE A 146 8.02 4.52 6.15
N THR A 147 8.28 3.27 6.49
CA THR A 147 9.63 2.73 6.61
C THR A 147 9.76 1.57 5.64
N PRO A 148 10.47 1.76 4.51
CA PRO A 148 10.75 0.67 3.59
C PRO A 148 11.62 -0.39 4.26
N ASN A 149 11.46 -1.65 3.87
CA ASN A 149 12.34 -2.71 4.33
C ASN A 149 13.72 -2.62 3.65
N SER A 150 14.75 -3.07 4.34
CA SER A 150 16.12 -3.14 3.83
C SER A 150 16.39 -4.37 2.95
N THR A 151 15.41 -5.23 2.74
CA THR A 151 15.56 -6.49 1.97
C THR A 151 15.54 -6.29 0.44
N GLY A 152 15.53 -5.04 -0.03
CA GLY A 152 15.66 -4.72 -1.46
C GLY A 152 14.35 -4.80 -2.24
N ALA A 153 14.46 -5.05 -3.56
CA ALA A 153 13.31 -5.10 -4.44
C ALA A 153 12.34 -6.25 -4.06
N GLY A 154 11.06 -5.93 -3.95
CA GLY A 154 10.03 -6.88 -3.51
C GLY A 154 9.82 -6.93 -1.99
N GLY A 155 10.56 -6.13 -1.21
CA GLY A 155 10.38 -6.00 0.23
C GLY A 155 9.10 -5.28 0.63
N SER A 156 8.65 -5.53 1.86
CA SER A 156 7.48 -4.88 2.45
C SER A 156 7.78 -3.47 2.93
N SER A 157 6.74 -2.70 3.23
CA SER A 157 6.88 -1.39 3.87
C SER A 157 6.06 -1.34 5.15
N LYS A 158 6.66 -0.85 6.23
CA LYS A 158 5.95 -0.61 7.49
C LYS A 158 5.28 0.76 7.44
N ILE A 159 3.97 0.77 7.62
CA ILE A 159 3.14 1.96 7.57
C ILE A 159 2.58 2.22 8.96
N LEU A 160 2.74 3.42 9.47
CA LEU A 160 2.19 3.82 10.76
C LEU A 160 1.45 5.16 10.65
N PHE A 161 0.24 5.20 11.17
CA PHE A 161 -0.45 6.44 11.47
C PHE A 161 -0.34 6.77 12.95
N ARG A 162 0.31 7.89 13.27
CA ARG A 162 0.35 8.40 14.65
C ARG A 162 1.02 7.43 15.65
N GLY A 163 1.98 6.59 15.19
CA GLY A 163 2.77 5.69 16.04
C GLY A 163 2.13 4.34 16.37
N ASN A 164 2.78 3.56 17.25
CA ASN A 164 2.35 2.23 17.64
C ASN A 164 1.29 2.30 18.75
N LYS A 165 0.15 1.63 18.57
CA LYS A 165 -0.99 1.62 19.50
C LYS A 165 -1.15 0.30 20.25
N SER A 166 -0.65 -0.79 19.70
CA SER A 166 -0.64 -2.12 20.33
C SER A 166 0.79 -2.65 20.44
N ILE A 167 1.07 -3.37 21.52
CA ILE A 167 2.37 -4.01 21.74
C ILE A 167 2.47 -5.31 20.98
N ASN A 168 1.42 -6.13 20.98
CA ASN A 168 1.40 -7.46 20.36
C ASN A 168 0.52 -7.54 19.09
N GLY A 169 -0.38 -6.56 18.89
CA GLY A 169 -1.26 -6.50 17.72
C GLY A 169 -0.61 -5.80 16.53
N SER A 170 -1.24 -5.89 15.36
CA SER A 170 -0.84 -5.11 14.19
C SER A 170 -1.00 -3.61 14.47
N ASN A 171 -0.01 -2.83 14.08
CA ASN A 171 -0.03 -1.36 14.12
C ASN A 171 -0.21 -0.73 12.74
N GLN A 172 -0.29 -1.55 11.67
CA GLN A 172 -0.48 -1.05 10.32
C GLN A 172 -1.93 -0.64 10.07
N PRO A 173 -2.18 0.40 9.25
CA PRO A 173 -3.52 0.78 8.85
C PRO A 173 -4.15 -0.27 7.94
N LEU A 174 -5.48 -0.29 7.90
CA LEU A 174 -6.22 -1.07 6.93
C LEU A 174 -6.03 -0.47 5.53
N VAL A 175 -5.75 -1.28 4.55
CA VAL A 175 -5.80 -0.86 3.14
C VAL A 175 -7.11 -1.30 2.52
N VAL A 176 -7.75 -0.38 1.83
CA VAL A 176 -9.06 -0.58 1.20
C VAL A 176 -8.96 -0.16 -0.25
N VAL A 177 -9.38 -1.01 -1.17
CA VAL A 177 -9.42 -0.72 -2.62
C VAL A 177 -10.86 -0.77 -3.08
N ASP A 178 -11.34 0.34 -3.67
CA ASP A 178 -12.72 0.50 -4.16
C ASP A 178 -13.78 0.14 -3.11
N GLY A 179 -13.51 0.52 -1.83
CA GLY A 179 -14.40 0.31 -0.69
C GLY A 179 -14.34 -1.07 -0.04
N VAL A 180 -13.51 -1.98 -0.54
CA VAL A 180 -13.34 -3.35 -0.01
C VAL A 180 -11.96 -3.52 0.63
N PRO A 181 -11.86 -4.08 1.86
CA PRO A 181 -10.59 -4.38 2.50
C PRO A 181 -9.68 -5.28 1.65
N LEU A 182 -8.42 -4.86 1.48
CA LEU A 182 -7.39 -5.62 0.77
C LEU A 182 -6.75 -6.63 1.71
N MET A 183 -6.54 -7.84 1.25
CA MET A 183 -5.76 -8.85 1.97
C MET A 183 -4.27 -8.47 1.93
N MET A 184 -3.75 -7.88 3.03
CA MET A 184 -2.39 -7.35 3.10
C MET A 184 -1.31 -8.42 3.22
N ASN A 185 -1.52 -9.39 4.10
CA ASN A 185 -0.54 -10.43 4.35
C ASN A 185 -0.75 -11.57 3.37
N ILE A 186 0.23 -11.78 2.52
CA ILE A 186 0.24 -12.88 1.55
C ILE A 186 0.86 -14.11 2.22
N THR A 187 1.88 -13.90 3.03
CA THR A 187 2.56 -14.93 3.82
C THR A 187 2.76 -14.45 5.24
N SER A 188 2.91 -15.36 6.19
CA SER A 188 3.46 -15.03 7.49
C SER A 188 4.95 -14.72 7.32
N ASP A 189 5.38 -13.52 7.72
CA ASP A 189 6.79 -13.25 7.89
C ASP A 189 7.36 -14.33 8.79
N GLN A 190 8.26 -15.14 8.27
CA GLN A 190 8.95 -16.13 9.07
C GLN A 190 9.94 -15.37 9.95
N VAL A 191 9.45 -14.91 11.10
CA VAL A 191 10.31 -14.41 12.16
C VAL A 191 10.96 -15.62 12.80
N ASP A 192 12.05 -16.09 12.22
CA ASP A 192 12.82 -17.12 12.86
C ASP A 192 13.82 -16.46 13.79
N SER A 193 13.73 -16.81 15.06
CA SER A 193 14.66 -16.58 16.16
C SER A 193 15.36 -15.21 16.26
N ASN A 194 15.89 -14.92 17.43
CA ASN A 194 16.72 -13.74 17.75
C ASN A 194 18.00 -13.63 16.89
N TRP A 195 18.33 -14.62 16.08
CA TRP A 195 19.56 -14.72 15.30
C TRP A 195 19.42 -14.24 13.84
N GLY A 196 18.21 -14.05 13.34
CA GLY A 196 17.98 -13.59 11.96
C GLY A 196 17.59 -14.71 11.01
N ALA A 197 18.03 -14.65 9.77
CA ALA A 197 17.50 -15.41 8.62
C ALA A 197 16.03 -15.06 8.30
N GLN A 198 15.58 -13.89 8.73
CA GLN A 198 14.22 -13.43 8.49
C GLN A 198 14.01 -13.20 7.01
N ARG A 199 12.96 -13.84 6.51
CA ARG A 199 12.44 -13.57 5.19
C ARG A 199 11.41 -12.45 5.28
N ASP A 200 11.51 -11.48 4.39
CA ASP A 200 10.45 -10.51 4.15
C ASP A 200 9.42 -11.11 3.19
N GLY A 201 8.21 -11.34 3.66
CA GLY A 201 7.12 -11.87 2.84
C GLY A 201 6.55 -10.87 1.84
N GLY A 202 7.03 -9.62 1.81
CA GLY A 202 6.45 -8.56 1.01
C GLY A 202 5.05 -8.14 1.51
N ASP A 203 4.43 -7.21 0.82
CA ASP A 203 3.06 -6.77 1.10
C ASP A 203 2.24 -6.64 -0.19
N ALA A 204 0.91 -6.55 -0.02
CA ALA A 204 0.00 -6.45 -1.14
C ALA A 204 0.00 -5.07 -1.83
N MET A 205 0.61 -4.05 -1.23
CA MET A 205 0.70 -2.71 -1.82
C MET A 205 1.58 -2.70 -3.06
N SER A 206 2.61 -3.55 -3.10
CA SER A 206 3.45 -3.75 -4.28
C SER A 206 2.67 -4.30 -5.48
N THR A 207 1.51 -4.94 -5.27
CA THR A 207 0.69 -5.52 -6.34
C THR A 207 -0.26 -4.53 -7.02
N ILE A 208 -0.28 -3.27 -6.56
CA ILE A 208 -1.13 -2.22 -7.12
C ILE A 208 -0.29 -1.40 -8.10
N ASN A 209 -0.79 -1.31 -9.35
CA ASN A 209 -0.17 -0.45 -10.36
C ASN A 209 -0.49 1.02 -10.04
N PRO A 210 0.50 1.90 -9.82
CA PRO A 210 0.26 3.32 -9.54
C PRO A 210 -0.57 4.03 -10.63
N ASP A 211 -0.41 3.64 -11.89
CA ASP A 211 -1.14 4.23 -13.01
C ASP A 211 -2.64 3.89 -13.01
N ASP A 212 -3.07 2.87 -12.28
CA ASP A 212 -4.48 2.51 -12.11
C ASP A 212 -5.17 3.31 -10.97
N ILE A 213 -4.44 4.14 -10.23
CA ILE A 213 -4.97 4.89 -9.09
C ILE A 213 -5.59 6.21 -9.56
N ALA A 214 -6.79 6.50 -9.10
CA ALA A 214 -7.43 7.80 -9.28
C ALA A 214 -7.17 8.73 -8.09
N SER A 215 -7.24 8.21 -6.85
CA SER A 215 -6.95 8.95 -5.63
C SER A 215 -6.66 8.03 -4.46
N ILE A 216 -5.96 8.56 -3.45
CA ILE A 216 -5.72 7.89 -2.17
C ILE A 216 -6.20 8.82 -1.05
N SER A 217 -7.16 8.36 -0.24
CA SER A 217 -7.61 9.07 0.94
C SER A 217 -7.07 8.41 2.20
N LEU A 218 -6.42 9.20 3.05
CA LEU A 218 -5.75 8.77 4.27
C LEU A 218 -6.64 9.10 5.47
N LEU A 219 -7.21 8.08 6.09
CA LEU A 219 -8.08 8.19 7.25
C LEU A 219 -7.26 7.89 8.52
N LYS A 220 -6.71 8.95 9.15
CA LYS A 220 -5.66 8.84 10.18
C LYS A 220 -6.16 8.43 11.57
N GLY A 221 -7.43 8.59 11.85
CA GLY A 221 -8.04 8.35 13.17
C GLY A 221 -8.92 7.13 13.23
N ALA A 222 -9.12 6.59 14.42
CA ALA A 222 -10.06 5.51 14.67
C ALA A 222 -11.51 5.90 14.31
N SER A 223 -11.90 7.16 14.51
CA SER A 223 -13.21 7.70 14.13
C SER A 223 -13.49 7.58 12.64
N ALA A 224 -12.45 7.89 11.82
CA ALA A 224 -12.55 7.84 10.37
C ALA A 224 -12.76 6.40 9.84
N ALA A 225 -12.24 5.43 10.55
CA ALA A 225 -12.25 4.02 10.17
C ALA A 225 -13.29 3.19 10.92
N ALA A 226 -14.10 3.81 11.78
CA ALA A 226 -15.06 3.11 12.67
C ALA A 226 -16.02 2.18 11.91
N LEU A 227 -16.40 2.50 10.68
CA LEU A 227 -17.26 1.65 9.85
C LEU A 227 -16.61 0.34 9.40
N TYR A 228 -15.27 0.24 9.42
CA TYR A 228 -14.55 -1.02 9.16
C TYR A 228 -14.28 -1.83 10.44
N GLY A 229 -14.56 -1.25 11.61
CA GLY A 229 -14.45 -1.91 12.90
C GLY A 229 -13.01 -2.26 13.31
N ALA A 230 -12.82 -3.43 13.92
CA ALA A 230 -11.56 -3.87 14.52
C ALA A 230 -10.37 -3.84 13.58
N VAL A 231 -10.55 -4.19 12.31
CA VAL A 231 -9.47 -4.26 11.33
C VAL A 231 -8.90 -2.88 10.98
N ALA A 232 -9.63 -1.80 11.27
CA ALA A 232 -9.24 -0.42 10.99
C ALA A 232 -8.91 0.41 12.24
N ALA A 233 -8.63 -0.23 13.38
CA ALA A 233 -8.27 0.45 14.63
C ALA A 233 -7.08 1.42 14.49
N ASN A 234 -6.19 1.17 13.53
CA ASN A 234 -5.00 1.98 13.25
C ASN A 234 -5.23 3.04 12.18
N GLY A 235 -6.46 3.22 11.69
CA GLY A 235 -6.81 4.06 10.55
C GLY A 235 -6.91 3.26 9.25
N ALA A 236 -7.17 3.94 8.14
CA ALA A 236 -7.32 3.28 6.85
C ALA A 236 -6.70 4.11 5.70
N ILE A 237 -6.17 3.42 4.72
CA ILE A 237 -5.73 3.96 3.43
C ILE A 237 -6.76 3.53 2.39
N MET A 238 -7.54 4.48 1.91
CA MET A 238 -8.59 4.26 0.92
C MET A 238 -8.03 4.54 -0.46
N ILE A 239 -7.90 3.53 -1.29
CA ILE A 239 -7.44 3.63 -2.68
C ILE A 239 -8.65 3.54 -3.57
N THR A 240 -8.87 4.59 -4.35
CA THR A 240 -9.85 4.59 -5.43
C THR A 240 -9.12 4.38 -6.74
N THR A 241 -9.48 3.34 -7.47
CA THR A 241 -8.86 3.05 -8.75
C THR A 241 -9.64 3.69 -9.90
N LYS A 242 -8.95 3.95 -11.01
CA LYS A 242 -9.56 4.52 -12.21
C LYS A 242 -10.74 3.67 -12.65
N SER A 243 -11.87 4.32 -12.89
CA SER A 243 -13.11 3.68 -13.31
C SER A 243 -13.14 3.51 -14.83
N ALA A 244 -13.88 2.51 -15.27
CA ALA A 244 -14.30 2.42 -16.65
C ALA A 244 -15.20 3.63 -16.99
N MET A 245 -14.96 4.29 -18.11
CA MET A 245 -15.72 5.45 -18.55
C MET A 245 -16.46 5.15 -19.87
N ALA A 246 -17.68 5.67 -20.00
CA ALA A 246 -18.37 5.71 -21.28
C ALA A 246 -17.72 6.74 -22.21
N GLY A 247 -17.83 6.57 -23.53
CA GLY A 247 -17.35 7.53 -24.51
C GLY A 247 -16.19 7.00 -25.37
N ARG A 248 -15.39 7.90 -25.91
CA ARG A 248 -14.31 7.57 -26.86
C ARG A 248 -13.21 6.74 -26.22
N LEU A 249 -12.65 5.83 -27.01
CA LEU A 249 -11.50 5.05 -26.64
C LEU A 249 -10.30 5.97 -26.31
N ALA A 250 -9.81 5.88 -25.09
CA ALA A 250 -8.58 6.53 -24.62
C ALA A 250 -7.50 5.47 -24.35
N VAL A 251 -6.31 5.66 -24.89
CA VAL A 251 -5.16 4.80 -24.65
C VAL A 251 -4.09 5.62 -23.95
N ASN A 252 -3.66 5.16 -22.78
CA ASN A 252 -2.56 5.79 -22.04
C ASN A 252 -1.39 4.82 -22.00
N VAL A 253 -0.18 5.34 -22.28
CA VAL A 253 1.07 4.60 -22.19
C VAL A 253 1.99 5.37 -21.27
N SER A 254 2.55 4.69 -20.29
CA SER A 254 3.48 5.28 -19.32
C SER A 254 4.72 4.40 -19.20
N SER A 255 5.89 5.03 -19.15
CA SER A 255 7.17 4.38 -18.93
C SER A 255 8.02 5.25 -18.01
N ASN A 256 8.55 4.66 -16.96
CA ASN A 256 9.41 5.33 -16.00
C ASN A 256 10.62 4.44 -15.69
N THR A 257 11.79 5.03 -15.61
CA THR A 257 13.02 4.34 -15.21
C THR A 257 13.68 5.12 -14.09
N THR A 258 13.92 4.44 -12.97
CA THR A 258 14.60 4.98 -11.79
C THR A 258 15.96 4.32 -11.65
N ILE A 259 16.97 5.10 -11.27
CA ILE A 259 18.31 4.62 -10.96
C ILE A 259 18.56 4.88 -9.47
N ASP A 260 18.97 3.83 -8.76
CA ASP A 260 19.14 3.85 -7.32
C ASP A 260 20.62 3.66 -6.94
N THR A 261 21.10 4.48 -6.01
CA THR A 261 22.42 4.34 -5.41
C THR A 261 22.32 4.40 -3.89
N PRO A 262 23.24 3.75 -3.14
CA PRO A 262 23.25 3.88 -1.69
C PRO A 262 23.40 5.35 -1.28
N LEU A 263 22.46 5.86 -0.46
CA LEU A 263 22.48 7.23 0.03
C LEU A 263 23.51 7.42 1.16
N SER A 264 23.61 6.44 2.04
CA SER A 264 24.48 6.48 3.21
C SER A 264 24.98 5.08 3.51
N LEU A 265 26.25 4.96 3.79
CA LEU A 265 26.92 3.73 4.21
C LEU A 265 27.57 3.95 5.57
N PRO A 266 27.72 2.90 6.42
CA PRO A 266 28.44 3.02 7.67
C PRO A 266 29.89 3.42 7.43
N GLU A 267 30.38 4.38 8.20
CA GLU A 267 31.78 4.78 8.17
C GLU A 267 32.62 3.85 9.05
N PHE A 268 33.66 3.28 8.46
CA PHE A 268 34.58 2.39 9.15
C PHE A 268 35.98 3.00 9.24
N GLN A 269 36.74 2.60 10.27
CA GLN A 269 38.15 2.88 10.27
C GLN A 269 38.86 2.07 9.17
N ASN A 270 39.74 2.66 8.41
CA ASN A 270 40.47 2.06 7.31
C ASN A 270 41.99 2.25 7.38
N THR A 271 42.52 2.70 8.57
CA THR A 271 43.91 3.02 8.79
C THR A 271 44.69 1.85 9.38
N TYR A 272 44.05 1.09 10.26
CA TYR A 272 44.65 -0.07 10.92
C TYR A 272 44.09 -1.37 10.31
N GLY A 273 44.96 -2.36 10.19
CA GLY A 273 44.59 -3.68 9.68
C GLY A 273 43.83 -4.51 10.71
N ALA A 274 43.65 -5.77 10.37
CA ALA A 274 42.98 -6.73 11.24
C ALA A 274 43.96 -7.38 12.23
N ASN A 275 43.40 -7.77 13.39
CA ASN A 275 44.00 -8.70 14.31
C ASN A 275 43.14 -9.94 14.40
N GLY A 276 43.48 -10.99 13.63
CA GLY A 276 42.59 -12.10 13.39
C GLY A 276 41.31 -11.63 12.65
N GLN A 277 40.15 -11.90 13.25
CA GLN A 277 38.85 -11.46 12.72
C GLN A 277 38.44 -10.06 13.22
N TYR A 278 39.24 -9.42 14.07
CA TYR A 278 38.91 -8.12 14.66
C TYR A 278 39.68 -6.98 13.97
N SER A 279 39.13 -5.75 14.03
CA SER A 279 39.84 -4.52 13.66
C SER A 279 40.93 -4.20 14.68
N TRP A 280 41.72 -3.14 14.39
CA TRP A 280 42.75 -2.59 15.29
C TRP A 280 44.03 -3.46 15.45
N GLY A 281 44.45 -4.06 14.35
CA GLY A 281 45.77 -4.63 14.20
C GLY A 281 46.85 -3.56 13.91
N ASP A 282 47.90 -3.94 13.21
CA ASP A 282 48.99 -3.01 12.84
C ASP A 282 48.50 -1.93 11.86
N LYS A 283 49.18 -0.77 11.92
CA LYS A 283 48.92 0.32 10.99
C LYS A 283 49.28 -0.10 9.58
N LEU A 284 48.28 0.04 8.65
CA LEU A 284 48.49 -0.28 7.25
C LEU A 284 49.42 0.72 6.56
N ALA A 285 50.18 0.27 5.57
CA ALA A 285 51.02 1.13 4.73
C ALA A 285 50.17 2.11 3.89
N SER A 286 49.00 1.73 3.51
CA SER A 286 47.98 2.57 2.87
C SER A 286 46.60 2.26 3.43
N LYS A 287 45.70 3.23 3.40
CA LYS A 287 44.34 3.03 3.89
C LYS A 287 43.66 1.89 3.11
N ALA A 288 42.98 0.99 3.82
CA ALA A 288 42.10 0.00 3.20
C ALA A 288 40.96 0.67 2.45
N PRO A 289 40.48 0.07 1.38
CA PRO A 289 39.27 0.58 0.68
C PRO A 289 38.03 0.42 1.53
N ASP A 290 36.97 1.16 1.21
CA ASP A 290 35.66 0.92 1.76
C ASP A 290 35.03 -0.32 1.10
N TYR A 291 34.91 -1.41 1.85
CA TYR A 291 34.37 -2.66 1.34
C TYR A 291 32.84 -2.61 1.18
N ALA A 292 32.15 -1.78 1.97
CA ALA A 292 30.72 -1.56 1.84
C ALA A 292 30.40 -0.88 0.49
N GLU A 293 31.16 0.18 0.14
CA GLU A 293 31.02 0.84 -1.16
C GLU A 293 31.28 -0.12 -2.34
N LYS A 294 32.28 -1.01 -2.20
CA LYS A 294 32.62 -2.00 -3.24
C LYS A 294 31.63 -3.14 -3.34
N PHE A 295 30.83 -3.38 -2.35
CA PHE A 295 29.82 -4.44 -2.32
C PHE A 295 28.59 -4.07 -3.11
N PHE A 296 28.04 -2.87 -2.90
CA PHE A 296 26.82 -2.42 -3.56
C PHE A 296 27.04 -2.11 -5.05
N ARG A 297 25.97 -2.21 -5.82
CA ARG A 297 25.91 -1.80 -7.23
C ARG A 297 24.90 -0.67 -7.39
N THR A 298 24.92 -0.01 -8.54
CA THR A 298 23.82 0.84 -8.97
C THR A 298 22.61 -0.05 -9.29
N GLY A 299 21.52 0.20 -8.62
CA GLY A 299 20.23 -0.43 -8.89
C GLY A 299 19.45 0.32 -9.96
N TRP A 300 18.45 -0.33 -10.50
CA TRP A 300 17.53 0.27 -11.47
C TRP A 300 16.15 -0.35 -11.37
N THR A 301 15.14 0.44 -11.69
CA THR A 301 13.74 -0.03 -11.72
C THR A 301 13.07 0.58 -12.94
N THR A 302 12.42 -0.25 -13.74
CA THR A 302 11.61 0.18 -14.88
C THR A 302 10.15 -0.19 -14.64
N ASN A 303 9.26 0.79 -14.72
CA ASN A 303 7.83 0.63 -14.64
C ASN A 303 7.20 1.02 -15.98
N ASN A 304 6.54 0.08 -16.63
CA ASN A 304 5.86 0.31 -17.89
C ASN A 304 4.38 -0.05 -17.74
N SER A 305 3.50 0.79 -18.24
CA SER A 305 2.07 0.48 -18.24
C SER A 305 1.36 0.95 -19.50
N VAL A 306 0.33 0.22 -19.85
CA VAL A 306 -0.60 0.56 -20.91
C VAL A 306 -2.01 0.40 -20.35
N SER A 307 -2.85 1.41 -20.54
CA SER A 307 -4.27 1.31 -20.21
C SER A 307 -5.16 1.76 -21.36
N ILE A 308 -6.30 1.10 -21.48
CA ILE A 308 -7.33 1.37 -22.47
C ILE A 308 -8.63 1.60 -21.72
N ASN A 309 -9.27 2.74 -21.96
CA ASN A 309 -10.52 3.11 -21.35
C ASN A 309 -11.49 3.59 -22.42
N GLY A 310 -12.74 3.16 -22.36
CA GLY A 310 -13.77 3.57 -23.29
C GLY A 310 -15.03 2.72 -23.17
N GLY A 311 -16.04 3.05 -23.97
CA GLY A 311 -17.31 2.32 -23.95
C GLY A 311 -18.42 3.03 -24.71
N ALA A 312 -19.61 2.46 -24.63
CA ALA A 312 -20.85 3.07 -25.09
C ALA A 312 -21.59 3.73 -23.92
N GLU A 313 -22.78 4.27 -24.17
CA GLU A 313 -23.58 4.96 -23.17
C GLU A 313 -23.90 4.07 -21.96
N ASP A 314 -24.27 2.81 -22.21
CA ASP A 314 -24.66 1.84 -21.17
C ASP A 314 -23.54 0.83 -20.81
N LEU A 315 -22.39 0.89 -21.48
CA LEU A 315 -21.27 -0.03 -21.30
C LEU A 315 -19.98 0.74 -21.11
N ARG A 316 -19.31 0.50 -20.00
CA ARG A 316 -18.02 1.08 -19.66
C ARG A 316 -16.98 -0.02 -19.54
N ALA A 317 -15.79 0.17 -20.10
CA ALA A 317 -14.70 -0.80 -20.03
C ALA A 317 -13.36 -0.12 -19.73
N TYR A 318 -12.59 -0.74 -18.88
CA TYR A 318 -11.21 -0.37 -18.56
C TYR A 318 -10.35 -1.63 -18.55
N PHE A 319 -9.22 -1.56 -19.22
CA PHE A 319 -8.21 -2.60 -19.20
C PHE A 319 -6.85 -1.97 -19.01
N SER A 320 -6.01 -2.57 -18.15
CA SER A 320 -4.61 -2.16 -18.01
C SER A 320 -3.68 -3.36 -17.91
N TYR A 321 -2.46 -3.15 -18.43
CA TYR A 321 -1.31 -4.02 -18.24
C TYR A 321 -0.16 -3.21 -17.69
N GLY A 322 0.43 -3.68 -16.58
CA GLY A 322 1.61 -3.11 -15.97
C GLY A 322 2.74 -4.12 -15.89
N ASN A 323 3.96 -3.67 -16.12
CA ASN A 323 5.18 -4.43 -15.93
C ASN A 323 6.16 -3.64 -15.08
N VAL A 324 6.69 -4.26 -14.03
CA VAL A 324 7.78 -3.73 -13.22
C VAL A 324 8.94 -4.69 -13.31
N THR A 325 10.13 -4.17 -13.63
CA THR A 325 11.38 -4.94 -13.57
C THR A 325 12.42 -4.13 -12.81
N SER A 326 13.08 -4.76 -11.85
CA SER A 326 14.05 -4.07 -10.99
C SER A 326 15.24 -4.95 -10.69
N GLY A 327 16.44 -4.36 -10.80
CA GLY A 327 17.66 -4.89 -10.23
C GLY A 327 18.04 -4.06 -9.00
N GLY A 328 18.05 -4.68 -7.82
CA GLY A 328 18.35 -3.99 -6.56
C GLY A 328 19.79 -3.49 -6.45
N ILE A 329 20.06 -2.61 -5.48
CA ILE A 329 21.43 -2.14 -5.16
C ILE A 329 22.30 -3.26 -4.57
N THR A 330 21.69 -4.29 -3.96
CA THR A 330 22.37 -5.52 -3.57
C THR A 330 22.58 -6.35 -4.84
N PRO A 331 23.81 -6.82 -5.14
CA PRO A 331 24.06 -7.63 -6.33
C PRO A 331 23.14 -8.87 -6.37
N GLU A 332 22.77 -9.30 -7.58
CA GLU A 332 21.95 -10.50 -7.84
C GLU A 332 20.51 -10.45 -7.25
N ASN A 333 20.10 -9.35 -6.63
CA ASN A 333 18.71 -9.17 -6.22
C ASN A 333 17.90 -8.64 -7.40
N ASP A 334 16.98 -9.47 -7.93
CA ASP A 334 16.17 -9.15 -9.09
C ASP A 334 14.68 -9.35 -8.78
N TYR A 335 13.85 -8.48 -9.35
CA TYR A 335 12.41 -8.47 -9.19
C TYR A 335 11.71 -8.27 -10.54
N SER A 336 10.67 -9.02 -10.79
CA SER A 336 9.77 -8.75 -11.90
C SER A 336 8.31 -8.94 -11.49
N GLN A 337 7.45 -8.11 -12.04
CA GLN A 337 6.00 -8.17 -11.82
C GLN A 337 5.25 -7.90 -13.12
N HIS A 338 4.18 -8.67 -13.33
CA HIS A 338 3.19 -8.45 -14.36
C HIS A 338 1.82 -8.29 -13.72
N THR A 339 1.12 -7.21 -14.06
CA THR A 339 -0.22 -6.92 -13.55
C THR A 339 -1.18 -6.78 -14.73
N LEU A 340 -2.26 -7.55 -14.72
CA LEU A 340 -3.39 -7.42 -15.63
C LEU A 340 -4.61 -6.99 -14.82
N ASN A 341 -5.32 -5.96 -15.27
CA ASN A 341 -6.52 -5.48 -14.62
C ASN A 341 -7.60 -5.21 -15.67
N ALA A 342 -8.81 -5.68 -15.43
CA ALA A 342 -9.96 -5.48 -16.29
C ALA A 342 -11.17 -5.08 -15.44
N LYS A 343 -11.87 -4.03 -15.86
CA LYS A 343 -13.12 -3.58 -15.25
C LYS A 343 -14.16 -3.39 -16.34
N VAL A 344 -15.38 -3.84 -16.10
CA VAL A 344 -16.52 -3.64 -16.97
C VAL A 344 -17.70 -3.20 -16.13
N GLY A 345 -18.35 -2.13 -16.56
CA GLY A 345 -19.53 -1.58 -15.92
C GLY A 345 -20.71 -1.50 -16.89
N PHE A 346 -21.90 -1.75 -16.38
CA PHE A 346 -23.16 -1.65 -17.10
C PHE A 346 -24.08 -0.70 -16.35
N ASP A 347 -24.65 0.25 -17.08
CA ASP A 347 -25.66 1.17 -16.59
C ASP A 347 -27.00 0.74 -17.20
N LEU A 348 -27.93 0.25 -16.38
CA LEU A 348 -29.15 -0.40 -16.81
C LEU A 348 -30.36 0.38 -16.33
N PHE A 349 -31.46 0.33 -17.10
CA PHE A 349 -32.74 0.94 -16.75
C PHE A 349 -32.63 2.45 -16.46
N ASN A 350 -32.01 3.21 -17.36
CA ASN A 350 -31.79 4.65 -17.22
C ASN A 350 -31.04 4.99 -15.91
N ASP A 351 -29.90 4.35 -15.68
CA ASP A 351 -29.03 4.51 -14.49
C ASP A 351 -29.62 4.07 -13.14
N HIS A 352 -30.80 3.45 -13.13
CA HIS A 352 -31.38 2.94 -11.90
C HIS A 352 -30.58 1.75 -11.34
N ILE A 353 -29.92 0.96 -12.19
CA ILE A 353 -29.10 -0.17 -11.79
C ILE A 353 -27.72 -0.03 -12.42
N LYS A 354 -26.69 0.07 -11.57
CA LYS A 354 -25.29 0.03 -12.00
C LYS A 354 -24.66 -1.27 -11.54
N VAL A 355 -24.04 -1.97 -12.49
CA VAL A 355 -23.37 -3.25 -12.23
C VAL A 355 -21.92 -3.10 -12.67
N ASP A 356 -21.00 -3.34 -11.75
CA ASP A 356 -19.58 -3.31 -12.05
C ASP A 356 -18.93 -4.66 -11.73
N PHE A 357 -18.04 -5.10 -12.60
CA PHE A 357 -17.19 -6.27 -12.41
C PHE A 357 -15.74 -5.87 -12.56
N ASN A 358 -14.88 -6.45 -11.75
CA ASN A 358 -13.44 -6.32 -11.87
C ASN A 358 -12.75 -7.68 -11.76
N ALA A 359 -11.70 -7.87 -12.54
CA ALA A 359 -10.80 -9.00 -12.46
C ALA A 359 -9.36 -8.50 -12.54
N LYS A 360 -8.50 -8.97 -11.64
CA LYS A 360 -7.10 -8.62 -11.60
C LYS A 360 -6.25 -9.86 -11.39
N TYR A 361 -5.15 -9.93 -12.12
CA TYR A 361 -4.12 -10.96 -11.96
C TYR A 361 -2.76 -10.31 -11.81
N VAL A 362 -1.99 -10.77 -10.84
CA VAL A 362 -0.62 -10.33 -10.62
C VAL A 362 0.28 -11.55 -10.50
N ASN A 363 1.36 -11.55 -11.26
CA ASN A 363 2.46 -12.50 -11.14
C ASN A 363 3.70 -11.75 -10.67
N GLN A 364 4.37 -12.24 -9.65
CA GLN A 364 5.62 -11.70 -9.12
C GLN A 364 6.67 -12.81 -9.06
N HIS A 365 7.88 -12.46 -9.54
CA HIS A 365 9.07 -13.27 -9.37
C HIS A 365 10.12 -12.45 -8.62
N ILE A 366 10.63 -12.99 -7.51
CA ILE A 366 11.66 -12.34 -6.70
C ILE A 366 12.82 -13.32 -6.57
N SER A 367 14.00 -12.90 -7.00
CA SER A 367 15.23 -13.67 -6.91
C SER A 367 16.19 -13.03 -5.94
N ASN A 368 16.79 -13.86 -5.08
CA ASN A 368 17.89 -13.49 -4.21
C ASN A 368 17.63 -12.28 -3.30
N GLN A 369 16.43 -12.23 -2.71
CA GLN A 369 16.10 -11.24 -1.70
C GLN A 369 17.01 -11.43 -0.48
N PRO A 370 17.78 -10.42 -0.04
CA PRO A 370 18.66 -10.54 1.13
C PRO A 370 17.87 -10.85 2.40
N ALA A 371 18.40 -11.73 3.23
CA ALA A 371 17.82 -12.00 4.54
C ALA A 371 18.09 -10.84 5.50
N GLY A 372 17.16 -10.57 6.41
CA GLY A 372 17.37 -9.69 7.55
C GLY A 372 18.10 -10.38 8.72
N GLY A 373 18.64 -9.61 9.66
CA GLY A 373 19.34 -10.13 10.83
C GLY A 373 20.79 -10.53 10.56
N PHE A 374 21.31 -11.51 11.30
CA PHE A 374 22.70 -11.92 11.22
C PHE A 374 22.96 -13.08 10.25
N VAL A 375 22.10 -14.09 10.26
CA VAL A 375 22.30 -15.31 9.49
C VAL A 375 21.89 -15.11 8.04
N PHE A 376 22.70 -15.56 7.10
CA PHE A 376 22.50 -15.43 5.65
C PHE A 376 22.37 -13.98 5.14
N ASN A 377 22.77 -13.02 5.94
CA ASN A 377 22.81 -11.61 5.53
C ASN A 377 24.18 -11.26 4.96
N PRO A 378 24.31 -10.92 3.67
CA PRO A 378 25.59 -10.61 3.05
C PRO A 378 26.28 -9.38 3.65
N LEU A 379 25.52 -8.49 4.31
CA LEU A 379 26.08 -7.29 4.93
C LEU A 379 26.90 -7.61 6.18
N VAL A 380 26.64 -8.70 6.88
CA VAL A 380 27.44 -9.12 8.03
C VAL A 380 28.86 -9.37 7.59
N GLY A 381 29.09 -10.23 6.60
CA GLY A 381 30.42 -10.47 6.05
C GLY A 381 31.08 -9.23 5.46
N THR A 382 30.27 -8.38 4.80
CA THR A 382 30.78 -7.14 4.19
C THR A 382 31.29 -6.15 5.26
N TYR A 383 30.51 -5.94 6.33
CA TYR A 383 30.86 -4.94 7.37
C TYR A 383 31.93 -5.43 8.34
N THR A 384 32.00 -6.74 8.59
CA THR A 384 32.98 -7.35 9.47
C THR A 384 34.25 -7.81 8.74
N PHE A 385 34.36 -7.58 7.42
CA PHE A 385 35.55 -7.99 6.66
C PHE A 385 36.82 -7.35 7.22
N PRO A 386 37.90 -8.13 7.46
CA PRO A 386 39.13 -7.63 8.03
C PRO A 386 39.79 -6.54 7.19
N ARG A 387 40.11 -5.41 7.78
CA ARG A 387 40.74 -4.29 7.10
C ARG A 387 42.13 -4.67 6.61
N GLY A 388 42.39 -4.40 5.31
CA GLY A 388 43.63 -4.81 4.64
C GLY A 388 43.60 -6.23 4.03
N GLY A 389 42.50 -6.96 4.20
CA GLY A 389 42.30 -8.26 3.57
C GLY A 389 42.07 -8.19 2.06
N ASP A 390 42.28 -9.31 1.37
CA ASP A 390 42.10 -9.44 -0.07
C ASP A 390 40.62 -9.63 -0.42
N TRP A 391 39.83 -8.55 -0.39
CA TRP A 391 38.43 -8.55 -0.77
C TRP A 391 38.17 -9.09 -2.16
N ASN A 392 39.01 -8.70 -3.13
CA ASN A 392 38.83 -9.10 -4.52
C ASN A 392 39.12 -10.60 -4.72
N GLY A 393 40.10 -11.13 -4.00
CA GLY A 393 40.38 -12.57 -3.99
C GLY A 393 39.18 -13.38 -3.48
N TYR A 394 38.57 -12.96 -2.38
CA TYR A 394 37.35 -13.61 -1.85
C TYR A 394 36.10 -13.36 -2.69
N LYS A 395 36.04 -12.25 -3.43
CA LYS A 395 34.97 -12.01 -4.40
C LYS A 395 35.08 -12.94 -5.62
N SER A 396 36.30 -13.08 -6.17
CA SER A 396 36.54 -13.86 -7.38
C SER A 396 36.54 -15.37 -7.11
N ASN A 397 37.02 -15.76 -5.93
CA ASN A 397 37.12 -17.15 -5.50
C ASN A 397 36.29 -17.34 -4.22
N PHE A 398 34.96 -17.08 -4.33
CA PHE A 398 34.05 -17.19 -3.18
C PHE A 398 33.84 -18.63 -2.72
N GLU A 399 34.28 -19.62 -3.49
CA GLU A 399 34.19 -21.05 -3.16
C GLU A 399 35.53 -21.76 -3.35
N THR A 400 35.71 -22.84 -2.62
CA THR A 400 36.86 -23.74 -2.70
C THR A 400 36.42 -25.19 -2.59
N TYR A 401 37.16 -26.08 -3.24
CA TYR A 401 36.85 -27.51 -3.16
C TYR A 401 37.29 -28.12 -1.82
N ASN A 402 36.37 -28.80 -1.18
CA ASN A 402 36.63 -29.60 0.04
C ASN A 402 36.66 -31.09 -0.31
N GLY A 403 37.86 -31.72 -0.18
CA GLY A 403 38.04 -33.12 -0.55
C GLY A 403 37.34 -34.10 0.39
N GLU A 404 37.10 -33.75 1.66
CA GLU A 404 36.39 -34.63 2.60
C GLU A 404 34.89 -34.68 2.29
N LEU A 405 34.30 -33.55 1.87
CA LEU A 405 32.90 -33.47 1.48
C LEU A 405 32.70 -33.83 0.00
N ASN A 406 33.78 -33.89 -0.78
CA ASN A 406 33.71 -33.99 -2.24
C ASN A 406 32.79 -32.94 -2.88
N ALA A 407 32.85 -31.70 -2.40
CA ALA A 407 31.99 -30.60 -2.84
C ALA A 407 32.68 -29.25 -2.66
N ASN A 408 32.19 -28.26 -3.38
CA ASN A 408 32.60 -26.89 -3.15
C ASN A 408 31.92 -26.34 -1.88
N VAL A 409 32.70 -25.63 -1.07
CA VAL A 409 32.29 -24.93 0.16
C VAL A 409 32.70 -23.48 0.06
N GLN A 410 32.17 -22.63 0.93
CA GLN A 410 32.56 -21.21 0.94
C GLN A 410 34.05 -21.02 1.24
N ASN A 411 34.66 -20.11 0.52
CA ASN A 411 35.98 -19.60 0.81
C ASN A 411 35.85 -18.26 1.55
N TRP A 412 36.18 -18.25 2.85
CA TRP A 412 36.04 -17.05 3.66
C TRP A 412 37.09 -16.96 4.77
N VAL A 413 37.21 -15.77 5.36
CA VAL A 413 38.17 -15.45 6.44
C VAL A 413 37.92 -16.28 7.70
N THR A 414 36.70 -16.72 7.92
CA THR A 414 36.29 -17.64 8.99
C THR A 414 35.31 -18.65 8.43
N THR A 415 35.48 -19.92 8.79
CA THR A 415 34.62 -21.02 8.34
C THR A 415 33.79 -21.61 9.48
N THR A 416 34.01 -21.15 10.72
CA THR A 416 33.36 -21.69 11.93
C THR A 416 32.28 -20.76 12.49
N ASP A 417 32.25 -19.50 12.06
CA ASP A 417 31.26 -18.51 12.49
C ASP A 417 29.95 -18.73 11.69
N GLU A 418 28.89 -19.05 12.39
CA GLU A 418 27.56 -19.32 11.80
C GLU A 418 26.91 -18.05 11.22
N THR A 419 27.36 -16.87 11.63
CA THR A 419 26.76 -15.58 11.21
C THR A 419 27.56 -14.86 10.14
N ASN A 420 28.86 -15.15 10.02
CA ASN A 420 29.80 -14.44 9.16
C ASN A 420 30.19 -15.29 7.95
N SER A 421 29.43 -15.16 6.88
CA SER A 421 29.67 -15.87 5.63
C SER A 421 30.22 -14.93 4.54
N ASN A 422 30.88 -15.52 3.54
CA ASN A 422 31.31 -14.78 2.35
C ASN A 422 30.07 -14.17 1.65
N PRO A 423 29.98 -12.84 1.50
CA PRO A 423 28.85 -12.19 0.85
C PRO A 423 28.57 -12.73 -0.56
N TYR A 424 29.60 -12.99 -1.34
CA TYR A 424 29.48 -13.50 -2.71
C TYR A 424 29.10 -14.97 -2.77
N TRP A 425 29.45 -15.78 -1.76
CA TRP A 425 28.92 -17.13 -1.60
C TRP A 425 27.41 -17.08 -1.38
N LEU A 426 26.94 -16.24 -0.44
CA LEU A 426 25.51 -16.09 -0.18
C LEU A 426 24.75 -15.65 -1.43
N LEU A 427 25.25 -14.66 -2.15
CA LEU A 427 24.62 -14.15 -3.37
C LEU A 427 24.56 -15.15 -4.52
N ASN A 428 25.51 -16.07 -4.61
CA ASN A 428 25.62 -17.01 -5.72
C ASN A 428 25.11 -18.41 -5.40
N ARG A 429 25.09 -18.80 -4.11
CA ARG A 429 24.71 -20.17 -3.69
C ARG A 429 23.44 -20.21 -2.84
N GLU A 430 23.22 -19.23 -1.95
CA GLU A 430 22.05 -19.14 -1.07
C GLU A 430 20.88 -18.39 -1.73
N ARG A 431 20.61 -18.61 -2.99
CA ARG A 431 19.66 -17.84 -3.79
C ARG A 431 18.20 -18.22 -3.49
N PRO A 432 17.49 -17.49 -2.58
CA PRO A 432 16.06 -17.70 -2.42
C PRO A 432 15.30 -17.25 -3.67
N VAL A 433 14.29 -18.01 -4.06
CA VAL A 433 13.37 -17.69 -5.16
C VAL A 433 11.96 -17.70 -4.63
N VAL A 434 11.21 -16.67 -5.01
CA VAL A 434 9.78 -16.50 -4.71
C VAL A 434 9.01 -16.36 -6.00
N GLU A 435 8.07 -17.26 -6.22
CA GLU A 435 7.04 -17.18 -7.26
C GLU A 435 5.70 -16.91 -6.61
N ARG A 436 5.04 -15.81 -6.99
CA ARG A 436 3.76 -15.44 -6.40
C ARG A 436 2.73 -15.11 -7.46
N ASN A 437 1.54 -15.68 -7.30
CA ASN A 437 0.39 -15.38 -8.14
C ASN A 437 -0.75 -14.88 -7.27
N ARG A 438 -1.37 -13.76 -7.66
CA ARG A 438 -2.53 -13.19 -6.98
C ARG A 438 -3.67 -13.00 -7.95
N TYR A 439 -4.84 -13.43 -7.54
CA TYR A 439 -6.08 -13.35 -8.28
C TYR A 439 -7.10 -12.55 -7.47
N GLU A 440 -7.74 -11.60 -8.10
CA GLU A 440 -8.81 -10.82 -7.52
C GLU A 440 -10.01 -10.85 -8.47
N PHE A 441 -11.19 -11.12 -7.92
CA PHE A 441 -12.46 -11.02 -8.62
C PHE A 441 -13.44 -10.27 -7.76
N GLY A 442 -14.01 -9.20 -8.30
CA GLY A 442 -14.96 -8.36 -7.59
C GLY A 442 -16.17 -8.05 -8.43
N GLY A 443 -17.27 -7.72 -7.76
CA GLY A 443 -18.46 -7.21 -8.40
C GLY A 443 -19.27 -6.37 -7.43
N SER A 444 -19.98 -5.38 -7.99
CA SER A 444 -20.93 -4.56 -7.25
C SER A 444 -22.21 -4.36 -8.06
N ILE A 445 -23.32 -4.26 -7.34
CA ILE A 445 -24.63 -3.89 -7.88
C ILE A 445 -25.15 -2.75 -7.03
N LYS A 446 -25.39 -1.60 -7.64
CA LYS A 446 -26.05 -0.46 -6.99
C LYS A 446 -27.41 -0.27 -7.63
N TYR A 447 -28.45 -0.30 -6.82
CA TYR A 447 -29.83 -0.05 -7.21
C TYR A 447 -30.35 1.23 -6.58
N GLN A 448 -30.71 2.20 -7.42
CA GLN A 448 -31.38 3.44 -7.02
C GLN A 448 -32.87 3.16 -6.92
N ILE A 449 -33.38 3.02 -5.70
CA ILE A 449 -34.80 2.65 -5.46
C ILE A 449 -35.71 3.83 -5.72
N ILE A 450 -35.36 4.98 -5.13
CA ILE A 450 -35.99 6.29 -5.32
C ILE A 450 -34.91 7.34 -5.19
N ASP A 451 -35.24 8.59 -5.55
CA ASP A 451 -34.32 9.70 -5.32
C ASP A 451 -33.86 9.76 -3.86
N GLY A 452 -32.57 9.79 -3.65
CA GLY A 452 -31.94 9.78 -2.33
C GLY A 452 -31.77 8.41 -1.67
N LEU A 453 -32.50 7.33 -2.09
CA LEU A 453 -32.37 6.00 -1.49
C LEU A 453 -31.76 4.99 -2.47
N SER A 454 -30.60 4.45 -2.10
CA SER A 454 -29.92 3.40 -2.87
C SER A 454 -29.58 2.19 -2.03
N LEU A 455 -29.53 1.03 -2.68
CA LEU A 455 -29.05 -0.23 -2.13
C LEU A 455 -27.83 -0.69 -2.94
N THR A 456 -26.70 -0.95 -2.25
CA THR A 456 -25.47 -1.41 -2.90
C THR A 456 -25.06 -2.75 -2.30
N GLY A 457 -24.89 -3.76 -3.12
CA GLY A 457 -24.29 -5.04 -2.77
C GLY A 457 -22.91 -5.17 -3.40
N ARG A 458 -21.90 -5.60 -2.64
CA ARG A 458 -20.55 -5.85 -3.14
C ARG A 458 -20.05 -7.20 -2.71
N MET A 459 -19.26 -7.82 -3.56
CA MET A 459 -18.55 -9.06 -3.25
C MET A 459 -17.16 -9.02 -3.88
N ARG A 460 -16.14 -9.51 -3.14
CA ARG A 460 -14.78 -9.65 -3.63
C ARG A 460 -14.17 -10.94 -3.11
N TYR A 461 -13.57 -11.67 -4.01
CA TYR A 461 -12.75 -12.84 -3.72
C TYR A 461 -11.32 -12.56 -4.11
N GLU A 462 -10.40 -12.82 -3.20
CA GLU A 462 -8.97 -12.72 -3.41
C GLU A 462 -8.30 -14.04 -3.07
N ARG A 463 -7.30 -14.41 -3.86
CA ARG A 463 -6.43 -15.53 -3.59
C ARG A 463 -4.98 -15.18 -3.96
N ALA A 464 -4.06 -15.50 -3.07
CA ALA A 464 -2.64 -15.43 -3.32
C ALA A 464 -2.01 -16.80 -3.09
N ASP A 465 -1.29 -17.28 -4.10
CA ASP A 465 -0.49 -18.50 -4.04
C ASP A 465 0.99 -18.12 -4.12
N GLU A 466 1.80 -18.65 -3.21
CA GLU A 466 3.23 -18.41 -3.18
C GLU A 466 4.00 -19.71 -3.06
N HIS A 467 5.06 -19.81 -3.83
CA HIS A 467 6.06 -20.86 -3.74
C HIS A 467 7.43 -20.24 -3.45
N TYR A 468 8.01 -20.61 -2.32
CA TYR A 468 9.32 -20.18 -1.87
C TYR A 468 10.26 -21.38 -1.82
N VAL A 469 11.40 -21.25 -2.50
CA VAL A 469 12.46 -22.26 -2.48
C VAL A 469 13.77 -21.62 -2.08
N ARG A 470 14.51 -22.26 -1.17
CA ARG A 470 15.88 -21.89 -0.83
C ARG A 470 16.73 -23.12 -0.63
N ASN A 471 17.86 -23.11 -1.32
CA ASN A 471 18.87 -24.16 -1.21
C ASN A 471 20.04 -23.63 -0.39
N HIS A 472 20.26 -24.21 0.78
CA HIS A 472 21.40 -23.93 1.65
C HIS A 472 22.54 -24.90 1.30
N TYR A 473 23.60 -24.38 0.74
CA TYR A 473 24.77 -25.19 0.39
C TYR A 473 25.57 -25.58 1.63
N ALA A 474 26.30 -26.67 1.53
CA ALA A 474 27.26 -27.12 2.56
C ALA A 474 28.18 -25.94 2.93
N SER A 475 28.42 -25.73 4.22
CA SER A 475 29.18 -24.62 4.82
C SER A 475 28.49 -23.24 4.91
N SER A 476 27.32 -23.04 4.36
CA SER A 476 26.63 -21.71 4.41
C SER A 476 26.28 -21.24 5.82
N TYR A 477 26.12 -22.16 6.75
CA TYR A 477 25.82 -21.88 8.15
C TYR A 477 26.86 -22.56 9.04
N GLY A 478 28.12 -22.18 8.86
CA GLY A 478 29.24 -22.81 9.57
C GLY A 478 29.24 -24.33 9.39
N ASN A 479 29.31 -25.06 10.46
CA ASN A 479 29.24 -26.53 10.47
C ASN A 479 27.81 -27.08 10.64
N LYS A 480 26.78 -26.24 10.73
CA LYS A 480 25.42 -26.70 11.04
C LYS A 480 24.77 -27.45 9.87
N TYR A 481 24.97 -26.97 8.64
CA TYR A 481 24.51 -27.66 7.44
C TYR A 481 25.66 -28.30 6.70
N THR A 482 26.20 -29.40 7.29
CA THR A 482 27.41 -30.04 6.78
C THR A 482 27.27 -30.50 5.33
N TYR A 483 26.09 -30.96 4.92
CA TYR A 483 25.84 -31.44 3.55
C TYR A 483 24.85 -30.60 2.75
N GLY A 484 24.21 -29.61 3.39
CA GLY A 484 23.21 -28.72 2.83
C GLY A 484 21.83 -28.94 3.43
N LYS A 485 20.92 -28.02 3.05
CA LYS A 485 19.52 -28.01 3.47
C LYS A 485 18.69 -27.42 2.33
N MET A 486 17.44 -27.84 2.20
CA MET A 486 16.49 -27.26 1.26
C MET A 486 15.21 -26.88 1.98
N ASP A 487 14.76 -25.67 1.80
CA ASP A 487 13.45 -25.19 2.21
C ASP A 487 12.56 -25.10 0.97
N ASP A 488 11.44 -25.81 0.97
CA ASP A 488 10.37 -25.72 -0.06
C ASP A 488 9.07 -25.41 0.66
N ASN A 489 8.62 -24.17 0.54
CA ASN A 489 7.46 -23.67 1.25
C ASN A 489 6.38 -23.21 0.27
N ARG A 490 5.17 -23.67 0.49
CA ARG A 490 4.00 -23.27 -0.29
C ARG A 490 2.97 -22.66 0.62
N TYR A 491 2.61 -21.41 0.30
CA TYR A 491 1.62 -20.66 1.03
C TYR A 491 0.45 -20.36 0.11
N PHE A 492 -0.76 -20.45 0.61
CA PHE A 492 -1.87 -19.82 -0.03
C PHE A 492 -2.74 -19.09 0.99
N SER A 493 -3.24 -17.94 0.60
CA SER A 493 -4.16 -17.13 1.38
C SER A 493 -5.37 -16.77 0.53
N GLU A 494 -6.55 -16.83 1.14
CA GLU A 494 -7.82 -16.51 0.50
C GLU A 494 -8.60 -15.54 1.37
N GLN A 495 -9.28 -14.58 0.75
CA GLN A 495 -10.24 -13.70 1.40
C GLN A 495 -11.53 -13.63 0.58
N LEU A 496 -12.64 -13.87 1.23
CA LEU A 496 -13.96 -13.58 0.72
C LEU A 496 -14.56 -12.45 1.55
N TYR A 497 -14.90 -11.36 0.88
CA TYR A 497 -15.61 -10.22 1.47
C TYR A 497 -16.93 -10.03 0.74
N ALA A 498 -17.99 -9.74 1.50
CA ALA A 498 -19.28 -9.32 0.95
C ALA A 498 -19.92 -8.31 1.89
N ASP A 499 -20.61 -7.31 1.32
CA ASP A 499 -21.42 -6.35 2.07
C ASP A 499 -22.71 -5.98 1.35
N LEU A 500 -23.63 -5.45 2.12
CA LEU A 500 -24.89 -4.86 1.66
C LEU A 500 -25.07 -3.53 2.40
N LEU A 501 -25.27 -2.44 1.64
CA LEU A 501 -25.40 -1.07 2.14
C LEU A 501 -26.72 -0.47 1.65
N ALA A 502 -27.54 0.01 2.56
CA ALA A 502 -28.65 0.90 2.29
C ALA A 502 -28.24 2.33 2.61
N GLN A 503 -28.35 3.24 1.67
CA GLN A 503 -27.94 4.64 1.81
C GLN A 503 -29.13 5.55 1.50
N TYR A 504 -29.39 6.50 2.39
CA TYR A 504 -30.41 7.52 2.23
C TYR A 504 -29.80 8.92 2.37
N ASN A 505 -29.96 9.76 1.36
CA ASN A 505 -29.47 11.13 1.33
C ASN A 505 -30.63 12.06 0.99
N HIS A 506 -30.88 13.05 1.84
CA HIS A 506 -31.94 14.02 1.60
C HIS A 506 -31.59 15.38 2.20
N THR A 507 -32.03 16.44 1.55
CA THR A 507 -31.86 17.82 2.01
C THR A 507 -33.22 18.51 2.04
N TRP A 508 -33.55 19.11 3.19
CA TRP A 508 -34.75 19.92 3.43
C TRP A 508 -34.33 21.34 3.79
N ASP A 509 -34.57 22.32 2.97
CA ASP A 509 -34.21 23.72 3.22
C ASP A 509 -32.80 23.86 3.85
N ASP A 510 -32.72 24.14 5.16
CA ASP A 510 -31.51 24.32 5.92
C ASP A 510 -30.91 23.00 6.47
N PHE A 511 -31.59 21.87 6.34
CA PHE A 511 -31.18 20.60 6.96
C PHE A 511 -30.79 19.57 5.91
N SER A 512 -29.76 18.79 6.20
CA SER A 512 -29.37 17.62 5.40
C SER A 512 -29.23 16.38 6.27
N LEU A 513 -29.61 15.23 5.72
CA LEU A 513 -29.47 13.94 6.36
C LEU A 513 -28.80 12.96 5.40
N ASN A 514 -27.68 12.37 5.82
CA ASN A 514 -27.06 11.25 5.16
C ASN A 514 -27.06 10.07 6.12
N ALA A 515 -27.77 9.01 5.79
CA ALA A 515 -27.85 7.81 6.61
C ALA A 515 -27.39 6.59 5.84
N THR A 516 -26.61 5.74 6.48
CA THR A 516 -26.14 4.47 5.93
C THR A 516 -26.42 3.36 6.95
N LEU A 517 -27.02 2.28 6.50
CA LEU A 517 -27.16 1.04 7.27
C LEU A 517 -26.53 -0.08 6.46
N GLY A 518 -25.73 -0.94 7.09
CA GLY A 518 -25.03 -1.99 6.36
C GLY A 518 -24.75 -3.22 7.18
N THR A 519 -24.48 -4.29 6.46
CA THR A 519 -23.95 -5.55 7.00
C THR A 519 -22.78 -6.02 6.15
N SER A 520 -21.80 -6.66 6.77
CA SER A 520 -20.66 -7.22 6.05
C SER A 520 -20.20 -8.55 6.61
N MET A 521 -19.61 -9.36 5.77
CA MET A 521 -18.92 -10.60 6.10
C MET A 521 -17.53 -10.58 5.50
N MET A 522 -16.52 -10.90 6.30
CA MET A 522 -15.16 -11.13 5.85
C MET A 522 -14.71 -12.50 6.35
N GLN A 523 -14.28 -13.35 5.44
CA GLN A 523 -13.71 -14.66 5.77
C GLN A 523 -12.32 -14.76 5.17
N THR A 524 -11.34 -15.07 6.01
CA THR A 524 -9.96 -15.33 5.59
C THR A 524 -9.61 -16.79 5.85
N ARG A 525 -8.81 -17.34 4.96
CA ARG A 525 -8.22 -18.67 5.11
C ARG A 525 -6.77 -18.60 4.63
N SER A 526 -5.87 -19.09 5.44
CA SER A 526 -4.48 -19.30 5.04
C SER A 526 -4.08 -20.73 5.29
N ASN A 527 -3.23 -21.25 4.43
CA ASN A 527 -2.63 -22.57 4.57
C ASN A 527 -1.15 -22.47 4.18
N ASN A 528 -0.29 -23.02 4.98
CA ASN A 528 1.10 -23.19 4.65
C ASN A 528 1.48 -24.67 4.67
N VAL A 529 2.26 -25.08 3.71
CA VAL A 529 2.94 -26.37 3.68
C VAL A 529 4.42 -26.08 3.57
N SER A 530 5.14 -26.33 4.64
CA SER A 530 6.60 -26.20 4.70
C SER A 530 7.24 -27.56 4.69
N LEU A 531 8.06 -27.81 3.70
CA LEU A 531 8.86 -29.02 3.57
C LEU A 531 10.29 -28.67 3.91
N LEU A 532 10.77 -29.22 5.02
CA LEU A 532 12.11 -29.00 5.49
C LEU A 532 12.93 -30.24 5.18
N TYR A 533 13.88 -30.11 4.27
CA TYR A 533 14.80 -31.16 3.88
C TYR A 533 16.18 -30.86 4.46
N GLU A 534 16.52 -31.51 5.58
CA GLU A 534 17.79 -31.30 6.26
C GLU A 534 18.55 -32.64 6.35
N GLN A 535 19.84 -32.58 6.10
CA GLN A 535 20.72 -33.72 6.32
C GLN A 535 21.23 -33.74 7.76
N SER A 536 20.96 -34.84 8.45
CA SER A 536 21.51 -35.03 9.77
C SER A 536 22.92 -35.62 9.67
N LYS A 537 23.91 -34.95 10.25
CA LYS A 537 25.26 -35.52 10.42
C LYS A 537 25.32 -36.77 11.29
N PHE A 538 24.19 -37.20 11.86
CA PHE A 538 24.09 -38.40 12.71
C PHE A 538 23.62 -39.64 11.95
N VAL A 539 23.25 -39.53 10.69
CA VAL A 539 22.85 -40.66 9.86
C VAL A 539 24.03 -41.02 8.96
N ALA A 540 24.71 -42.13 9.29
CA ALA A 540 25.84 -42.59 8.51
C ALA A 540 25.44 -42.93 7.07
N PRO A 541 26.28 -42.62 6.05
CA PRO A 541 26.07 -43.09 4.70
C PRO A 541 25.86 -44.62 4.67
N GLY A 542 24.77 -45.06 4.06
CA GLY A 542 24.42 -46.48 3.97
C GLY A 542 23.30 -46.98 4.87
N ASN A 543 22.87 -46.23 5.88
CA ASN A 543 21.71 -46.54 6.75
C ASN A 543 20.49 -45.63 6.48
N GLY A 544 20.24 -45.32 5.22
CA GLY A 544 19.08 -44.53 4.79
C GLY A 544 19.27 -43.02 4.77
N GLY A 545 20.48 -42.51 5.06
CA GLY A 545 20.80 -41.11 4.94
C GLY A 545 21.53 -40.84 3.63
N ALA A 546 21.06 -39.92 2.81
CA ALA A 546 21.64 -39.45 1.58
C ALA A 546 23.08 -39.12 1.74
N TYR A 547 24.23 -39.56 0.82
CA TYR A 547 24.09 -38.37 0.68
C TYR A 547 25.23 -37.55 0.14
N TYR A 548 24.90 -36.98 -0.95
CA TYR A 548 25.82 -36.16 -1.71
C TYR A 548 25.60 -34.70 -1.35
N PRO A 549 26.60 -33.96 -0.89
CA PRO A 549 26.49 -32.55 -0.59
C PRO A 549 26.03 -31.72 -1.80
N ASN A 550 25.24 -30.69 -1.53
CA ASN A 550 24.82 -29.70 -2.55
C ASN A 550 23.96 -30.28 -3.70
N ILE A 551 23.34 -31.44 -3.53
CA ILE A 551 22.37 -32.01 -4.49
C ILE A 551 20.97 -31.80 -3.93
N PHE A 552 20.25 -30.80 -4.46
CA PHE A 552 18.94 -30.35 -3.99
C PHE A 552 17.81 -31.09 -4.71
N ASN A 553 17.72 -32.37 -4.42
CA ASN A 553 16.63 -33.25 -4.84
C ASN A 553 16.00 -33.87 -3.59
N PRO A 554 14.66 -33.82 -3.42
CA PRO A 554 13.99 -34.41 -2.26
C PRO A 554 14.43 -35.84 -1.92
N SER A 555 14.74 -36.65 -2.94
CA SER A 555 15.22 -38.03 -2.73
C SER A 555 16.64 -38.13 -2.15
N ASN A 556 17.41 -37.06 -2.18
CA ASN A 556 18.76 -36.98 -1.60
C ASN A 556 18.74 -36.53 -0.14
N PHE A 557 17.60 -36.20 0.43
CA PHE A 557 17.47 -35.71 1.80
C PHE A 557 16.67 -36.67 2.66
N TYR A 558 17.06 -36.77 3.93
CA TYR A 558 16.16 -37.27 4.96
C TYR A 558 15.18 -36.15 5.31
N MET A 559 13.90 -36.33 5.05
CA MET A 559 12.89 -35.34 5.36
C MET A 559 12.73 -35.20 6.88
N ASN A 560 13.16 -34.09 7.45
CA ASN A 560 13.11 -33.83 8.88
C ASN A 560 11.77 -33.34 9.40
N GLY A 561 10.91 -32.83 8.54
CA GLY A 561 9.60 -32.39 8.97
C GLY A 561 8.75 -31.81 7.84
N THR A 562 7.46 -32.06 7.96
CA THR A 562 6.45 -31.34 7.20
C THR A 562 5.59 -30.56 8.19
N THR A 563 5.58 -29.25 8.06
CA THR A 563 4.67 -28.43 8.85
C THR A 563 3.50 -28.00 7.97
N MET A 564 2.29 -28.26 8.45
CA MET A 564 1.06 -27.80 7.80
C MET A 564 0.32 -26.89 8.77
N GLY A 565 0.15 -25.63 8.39
CA GLY A 565 -0.67 -24.66 9.12
C GLY A 565 -1.96 -24.39 8.37
N LEU A 566 -3.10 -24.43 9.06
CA LEU A 566 -4.38 -23.99 8.51
C LEU A 566 -5.01 -23.00 9.48
N GLU A 567 -5.20 -21.78 9.01
CA GLU A 567 -5.90 -20.74 9.75
C GLU A 567 -7.20 -20.36 9.04
N ARG A 568 -8.26 -20.19 9.81
CA ARG A 568 -9.54 -19.69 9.32
C ARG A 568 -10.08 -18.67 10.29
N LYS A 569 -10.50 -17.53 9.76
CA LYS A 569 -11.14 -16.46 10.52
C LYS A 569 -12.37 -15.98 9.79
N ARG A 570 -13.43 -15.70 10.53
CA ARG A 570 -14.64 -15.09 10.00
C ARG A 570 -15.08 -13.96 10.91
N LEU A 571 -15.39 -12.83 10.29
CA LEU A 571 -15.92 -11.63 10.94
C LEU A 571 -17.25 -11.28 10.26
N ASN A 572 -18.33 -11.27 11.02
CA ASN A 572 -19.63 -10.78 10.60
C ASN A 572 -19.91 -9.46 11.29
N SER A 573 -20.60 -8.54 10.63
CA SER A 573 -20.79 -7.20 11.17
C SER A 573 -22.10 -6.59 10.74
N VAL A 574 -22.67 -5.76 11.62
CA VAL A 574 -23.78 -4.85 11.33
C VAL A 574 -23.36 -3.46 11.77
N PHE A 575 -23.58 -2.46 10.93
CA PHE A 575 -23.17 -1.09 11.21
C PHE A 575 -24.13 -0.06 10.64
N GLY A 576 -24.11 1.13 11.24
CA GLY A 576 -24.84 2.28 10.76
C GLY A 576 -24.07 3.57 10.97
N ALA A 577 -24.31 4.54 10.10
CA ALA A 577 -23.77 5.89 10.19
C ALA A 577 -24.86 6.89 9.82
N VAL A 578 -24.90 8.00 10.55
CA VAL A 578 -25.82 9.11 10.30
C VAL A 578 -25.01 10.40 10.38
N THR A 579 -25.08 11.23 9.32
CA THR A 579 -24.59 12.58 9.33
C THR A 579 -25.78 13.54 9.20
N PHE A 580 -25.98 14.37 10.18
CA PHE A 580 -26.96 15.43 10.18
C PHE A 580 -26.29 16.77 9.95
N GLY A 581 -26.73 17.54 8.94
CA GLY A 581 -26.22 18.85 8.60
C GLY A 581 -27.25 19.94 8.82
N PHE A 582 -26.79 21.13 9.26
CA PHE A 582 -27.57 22.34 9.42
C PHE A 582 -26.91 23.52 8.73
N LYS A 583 -27.62 24.17 7.82
CA LYS A 583 -27.18 25.33 7.02
C LYS A 583 -25.85 25.14 6.27
N GLU A 584 -25.53 23.90 5.90
CA GLU A 584 -24.22 23.54 5.37
C GLU A 584 -23.02 24.04 6.20
N ALA A 585 -23.22 24.27 7.46
CA ALA A 585 -22.27 24.89 8.36
C ALA A 585 -21.95 24.04 9.60
N LEU A 586 -22.95 23.39 10.18
CA LEU A 586 -22.79 22.50 11.33
C LEU A 586 -23.15 21.08 10.92
N PHE A 587 -22.26 20.15 11.16
CA PHE A 587 -22.48 18.73 10.89
C PHE A 587 -22.24 17.90 12.15
N LEU A 588 -23.12 16.92 12.40
CA LEU A 588 -23.02 15.96 13.48
C LEU A 588 -22.96 14.56 12.88
N ASP A 589 -21.90 13.82 13.17
CA ASP A 589 -21.68 12.45 12.73
C ASP A 589 -21.87 11.49 13.91
N VAL A 590 -22.67 10.45 13.71
CA VAL A 590 -22.82 9.33 14.66
C VAL A 590 -22.64 8.04 13.92
N THR A 591 -21.74 7.18 14.37
CA THR A 591 -21.56 5.84 13.83
C THR A 591 -21.62 4.79 14.92
N ALA A 592 -22.16 3.65 14.58
CA ALA A 592 -22.23 2.50 15.44
C ALA A 592 -21.97 1.22 14.64
N ARG A 593 -21.20 0.31 15.21
CA ARG A 593 -20.89 -0.99 14.60
C ARG A 593 -20.84 -2.06 15.65
N ASN A 594 -21.35 -3.25 15.31
CA ASN A 594 -21.17 -4.46 16.10
C ASN A 594 -20.51 -5.55 15.24
N ASP A 595 -19.46 -6.15 15.78
CA ASP A 595 -18.71 -7.24 15.14
C ASP A 595 -18.87 -8.53 15.95
N TRP A 596 -18.91 -9.66 15.23
CA TRP A 596 -18.84 -11.02 15.75
C TRP A 596 -17.65 -11.73 15.15
N SER A 597 -16.61 -12.00 15.95
CA SER A 597 -15.36 -12.60 15.49
C SER A 597 -15.25 -14.07 15.90
N SER A 598 -14.93 -14.92 14.92
CA SER A 598 -14.67 -16.34 15.21
C SER A 598 -13.37 -16.57 16.01
N ALA A 599 -12.44 -15.59 16.04
CA ALA A 599 -11.23 -15.65 16.85
C ALA A 599 -11.53 -15.59 18.37
N LEU A 600 -12.67 -14.99 18.74
CA LEU A 600 -13.17 -14.90 20.09
C LEU A 600 -14.31 -15.88 20.39
N ALA A 601 -14.50 -16.89 19.54
CA ALA A 601 -15.49 -17.94 19.80
C ALA A 601 -15.26 -18.59 21.16
N TYR A 602 -16.35 -18.98 21.82
CA TYR A 602 -16.36 -19.57 23.17
C TYR A 602 -15.94 -18.63 24.30
N THR A 603 -15.91 -17.31 24.06
CA THR A 603 -15.73 -16.27 25.11
C THR A 603 -16.95 -15.38 25.20
N ASP A 604 -17.09 -14.68 26.33
CA ASP A 604 -18.13 -13.63 26.50
C ASP A 604 -17.85 -12.42 25.60
N GLY A 605 -16.62 -12.26 25.09
CA GLY A 605 -16.16 -11.17 24.25
C GLY A 605 -16.32 -11.41 22.74
N TYR A 606 -17.03 -12.47 22.29
CA TYR A 606 -17.14 -12.78 20.86
C TYR A 606 -17.92 -11.73 20.05
N SER A 607 -18.73 -10.92 20.75
CA SER A 607 -19.50 -9.79 20.20
C SER A 607 -19.02 -8.48 20.83
N PHE A 608 -18.67 -7.50 19.99
CA PHE A 608 -18.17 -6.22 20.49
C PHE A 608 -18.71 -5.03 19.70
N PHE A 609 -19.07 -3.99 20.46
CA PHE A 609 -19.74 -2.80 19.96
C PHE A 609 -18.79 -1.60 19.93
N TYR A 610 -18.83 -0.83 18.84
CA TYR A 610 -18.00 0.34 18.57
C TYR A 610 -18.85 1.57 18.26
N PRO A 611 -18.99 2.52 19.17
CA PRO A 611 -19.59 3.82 18.90
C PRO A 611 -18.54 4.85 18.47
N SER A 612 -18.97 5.79 17.63
CA SER A 612 -18.21 7.01 17.33
C SER A 612 -19.17 8.18 17.20
N VAL A 613 -18.77 9.34 17.70
CA VAL A 613 -19.50 10.60 17.54
C VAL A 613 -18.52 11.69 17.18
N GLY A 614 -18.92 12.59 16.27
CA GLY A 614 -18.12 13.71 15.87
C GLY A 614 -18.96 14.89 15.41
N ALA A 615 -18.37 16.06 15.43
CA ALA A 615 -18.98 17.28 14.95
C ALA A 615 -17.99 18.12 14.14
N SER A 616 -18.45 18.83 13.13
CA SER A 616 -17.69 19.84 12.42
C SER A 616 -18.53 21.13 12.28
N LEU A 617 -17.85 22.28 12.41
CA LEU A 617 -18.44 23.61 12.36
C LEU A 617 -17.64 24.50 11.43
N LEU A 618 -18.30 25.01 10.39
CA LEU A 618 -17.74 26.03 9.50
C LEU A 618 -18.13 27.41 10.04
N LEU A 619 -17.20 28.09 10.71
CA LEU A 619 -17.47 29.32 11.40
C LEU A 619 -17.76 30.49 10.44
N ASN A 620 -17.11 30.53 9.28
CA ASN A 620 -17.28 31.52 8.24
C ASN A 620 -18.70 31.58 7.62
N ARG A 621 -19.52 30.54 7.85
CA ARG A 621 -20.95 30.54 7.46
C ARG A 621 -21.86 31.28 8.45
N PHE A 622 -21.41 31.50 9.68
CA PHE A 622 -22.18 32.20 10.73
C PHE A 622 -21.64 33.59 11.01
N VAL A 623 -20.34 33.79 10.80
CA VAL A 623 -19.65 35.04 11.12
C VAL A 623 -18.84 35.51 9.92
N ASP A 624 -18.99 36.74 9.50
CA ASP A 624 -18.09 37.35 8.51
C ASP A 624 -16.71 37.55 9.14
N MET A 625 -15.72 36.87 8.63
CA MET A 625 -14.35 36.85 9.14
C MET A 625 -13.41 37.78 8.38
N GLY A 626 -13.98 38.63 7.46
CA GLY A 626 -13.24 39.58 6.64
C GLY A 626 -12.46 38.90 5.49
N ARG A 627 -11.71 39.73 4.72
CA ARG A 627 -11.04 39.29 3.47
C ARG A 627 -9.83 38.36 3.64
N ASN A 628 -9.33 38.23 4.88
CA ASN A 628 -8.09 37.49 5.11
C ASN A 628 -8.32 36.06 5.60
N ILE A 629 -9.56 35.67 5.87
CA ILE A 629 -9.92 34.33 6.34
C ILE A 629 -10.99 33.79 5.40
N ASP A 630 -10.54 32.91 4.50
CA ASP A 630 -11.41 32.35 3.46
C ASP A 630 -12.21 31.18 4.02
N LEU A 631 -11.59 30.43 4.95
CA LEU A 631 -12.18 29.30 5.64
C LEU A 631 -11.73 29.21 7.07
N PHE A 632 -12.65 28.85 7.96
CA PHE A 632 -12.32 28.43 9.32
C PHE A 632 -13.28 27.33 9.78
N LYS A 633 -12.78 26.10 9.83
CA LYS A 633 -13.54 24.90 10.21
C LYS A 633 -12.98 24.34 11.51
N PHE A 634 -13.82 24.16 12.50
CA PHE A 634 -13.53 23.37 13.69
C PHE A 634 -14.09 21.96 13.55
N ARG A 635 -13.38 20.99 14.08
CA ARG A 635 -13.80 19.60 14.11
C ARG A 635 -13.42 18.92 15.41
N GLY A 636 -14.24 17.98 15.84
CA GLY A 636 -13.94 17.16 17.00
C GLY A 636 -14.65 15.83 16.94
N SER A 637 -13.99 14.78 17.42
CA SER A 637 -14.56 13.43 17.43
C SER A 637 -14.07 12.61 18.61
N TYR A 638 -14.92 11.67 19.00
CA TYR A 638 -14.59 10.64 19.97
C TYR A 638 -15.06 9.28 19.45
N SER A 639 -14.20 8.27 19.53
CA SER A 639 -14.51 6.92 19.09
C SER A 639 -13.93 5.86 20.03
N ILE A 640 -14.61 4.73 20.06
CA ILE A 640 -14.10 3.51 20.66
C ILE A 640 -14.03 2.47 19.54
N VAL A 641 -12.85 1.91 19.30
CA VAL A 641 -12.65 0.86 18.30
C VAL A 641 -11.90 -0.30 18.95
N GLY A 642 -12.31 -1.52 18.69
CA GLY A 642 -11.61 -2.70 19.15
C GLY A 642 -10.46 -3.07 18.21
N ASN A 643 -9.57 -3.90 18.71
CA ASN A 643 -8.59 -4.61 17.89
C ASN A 643 -8.82 -6.11 18.11
N ASP A 644 -8.91 -6.86 17.00
CA ASP A 644 -9.20 -8.30 17.08
C ASP A 644 -7.96 -9.08 17.54
N VAL A 645 -8.16 -10.31 17.94
CA VAL A 645 -7.10 -11.19 18.45
C VAL A 645 -6.71 -12.24 17.40
N PRO A 646 -5.50 -12.81 17.49
CA PRO A 646 -5.11 -13.94 16.66
C PRO A 646 -6.03 -15.15 16.89
N VAL A 647 -6.22 -15.96 15.84
CA VAL A 647 -7.06 -17.16 15.92
C VAL A 647 -6.48 -18.21 16.88
N TYR A 648 -7.37 -19.07 17.40
CA TYR A 648 -7.03 -20.24 18.24
C TYR A 648 -6.42 -19.94 19.62
N LYS A 649 -6.40 -18.67 20.07
CA LYS A 649 -5.95 -18.34 21.45
C LYS A 649 -7.00 -18.71 22.51
N THR A 650 -8.27 -18.65 22.14
CA THR A 650 -9.38 -19.05 23.04
C THR A 650 -9.64 -20.54 23.06
N ASN A 651 -9.26 -21.22 22.01
CA ASN A 651 -9.43 -22.68 21.85
C ASN A 651 -8.21 -23.28 21.15
N PRO A 652 -7.06 -23.38 21.82
CA PRO A 652 -5.85 -23.95 21.27
C PRO A 652 -6.05 -25.43 20.93
N ARG A 653 -5.37 -25.85 19.86
CA ARG A 653 -5.52 -27.19 19.27
C ARG A 653 -4.34 -28.08 19.58
N TYR A 654 -4.59 -29.38 19.63
CA TYR A 654 -3.52 -30.38 19.53
C TYR A 654 -2.88 -30.30 18.15
N THR A 655 -1.58 -30.50 18.08
CA THR A 655 -0.82 -30.55 16.82
C THR A 655 -0.20 -31.93 16.66
N TYR A 656 -0.01 -32.31 15.40
CA TYR A 656 0.75 -33.53 15.10
C TYR A 656 2.23 -33.20 15.09
N GLY A 657 3.00 -33.91 15.87
CA GLY A 657 4.46 -33.88 15.87
C GLY A 657 5.06 -34.95 14.96
N ASP A 658 6.37 -35.09 15.03
CA ASP A 658 7.11 -36.08 14.28
C ASP A 658 6.68 -37.49 14.65
N GLN A 659 6.70 -38.41 13.67
CA GLN A 659 6.36 -39.84 13.83
C GLN A 659 4.92 -40.09 14.35
N GLY A 660 4.01 -39.14 14.13
CA GLY A 660 2.61 -39.25 14.56
C GLY A 660 2.36 -38.92 16.03
N ALA A 661 3.32 -38.31 16.72
CA ALA A 661 3.12 -37.82 18.08
C ALA A 661 2.01 -36.77 18.10
N ILE A 662 1.18 -36.80 19.13
CA ILE A 662 0.16 -35.78 19.38
C ILE A 662 0.69 -34.83 20.45
N ASN A 663 0.98 -33.61 20.04
CA ASN A 663 1.46 -32.57 20.95
C ASN A 663 0.24 -31.82 21.56
N PRO A 664 0.16 -31.73 22.87
CA PRO A 664 -0.87 -30.90 23.52
C PRO A 664 -0.66 -29.42 23.23
N PRO A 665 -1.69 -28.58 23.36
CA PRO A 665 -1.54 -27.14 23.23
C PRO A 665 -0.57 -26.60 24.28
N GLU A 666 0.35 -25.76 23.84
CA GLU A 666 1.39 -25.18 24.72
C GLU A 666 0.83 -24.07 25.63
N SER A 667 -0.27 -23.43 25.23
CA SER A 667 -0.87 -22.33 26.00
C SER A 667 -2.22 -22.75 26.61
N VAL A 668 -2.50 -22.23 27.79
CA VAL A 668 -3.80 -22.41 28.46
C VAL A 668 -4.91 -21.80 27.62
N PRO A 669 -6.07 -22.49 27.41
CA PRO A 669 -7.22 -21.90 26.75
C PRO A 669 -7.70 -20.64 27.45
N PHE A 670 -7.72 -19.49 26.76
CA PHE A 670 -8.08 -18.20 27.38
C PHE A 670 -9.56 -17.85 27.13
N ARG A 671 -10.46 -18.41 27.91
CA ARG A 671 -11.91 -18.22 27.76
C ARG A 671 -12.41 -16.83 28.15
N THR A 672 -11.69 -16.09 28.97
CA THR A 672 -12.02 -14.72 29.40
C THR A 672 -11.32 -13.63 28.59
N LEU A 673 -10.71 -14.00 27.45
CA LEU A 673 -10.04 -13.06 26.57
C LEU A 673 -11.01 -12.01 26.05
N LYS A 674 -10.65 -10.75 26.24
CA LYS A 674 -11.38 -9.59 25.76
C LYS A 674 -10.63 -8.95 24.60
N PRO A 675 -11.33 -8.40 23.58
CA PRO A 675 -10.68 -7.60 22.56
C PRO A 675 -10.03 -6.37 23.17
N GLU A 676 -8.92 -5.95 22.61
CA GLU A 676 -8.32 -4.65 22.93
C GLU A 676 -9.32 -3.54 22.56
N LYS A 677 -9.38 -2.46 23.36
CA LYS A 677 -10.22 -1.30 23.09
C LYS A 677 -9.40 -0.04 23.04
N THR A 678 -9.43 0.60 21.88
CA THR A 678 -8.77 1.88 21.62
C THR A 678 -9.79 3.00 21.73
N HIS A 679 -9.63 3.86 22.73
CA HIS A 679 -10.36 5.11 22.92
C HIS A 679 -9.59 6.23 22.23
N SER A 680 -10.19 6.91 21.28
CA SER A 680 -9.57 8.01 20.53
C SER A 680 -10.39 9.28 20.67
N PHE A 681 -9.74 10.34 21.11
CA PHE A 681 -10.27 11.70 21.15
C PHE A 681 -9.46 12.57 20.21
N GLU A 682 -10.14 13.37 19.39
CA GLU A 682 -9.51 14.25 18.40
C GLU A 682 -10.24 15.58 18.35
N VAL A 683 -9.48 16.69 18.35
CA VAL A 683 -9.96 18.05 18.11
C VAL A 683 -8.99 18.73 17.16
N GLY A 684 -9.52 19.45 16.19
CA GLY A 684 -8.68 20.16 15.22
C GLY A 684 -9.40 21.32 14.56
N PHE A 685 -8.64 22.08 13.82
CA PHE A 685 -9.17 23.09 12.94
C PHE A 685 -8.48 23.03 11.56
N ASP A 686 -9.23 23.43 10.55
CA ASP A 686 -8.75 23.63 9.19
C ASP A 686 -9.00 25.11 8.85
N GLY A 687 -7.95 25.85 8.49
CA GLY A 687 -8.00 27.26 8.15
C GLY A 687 -7.39 27.56 6.79
N GLU A 688 -8.05 28.39 5.99
CA GLU A 688 -7.53 28.91 4.74
C GLU A 688 -7.50 30.44 4.84
N PHE A 689 -6.37 31.04 4.50
CA PHE A 689 -6.10 32.45 4.71
C PHE A 689 -5.52 33.09 3.46
N PHE A 690 -5.71 34.42 3.34
CA PHE A 690 -5.12 35.27 2.31
C PHE A 690 -5.44 34.82 0.88
N GLN A 691 -6.73 34.64 0.56
CA GLN A 691 -7.19 34.17 -0.74
C GLN A 691 -6.63 32.79 -1.06
N HIS A 692 -6.76 31.87 -0.08
CA HIS A 692 -6.32 30.45 -0.15
C HIS A 692 -4.81 30.25 -0.34
N ARG A 693 -3.96 31.26 -0.07
CA ARG A 693 -2.51 31.16 -0.19
C ARG A 693 -1.86 30.40 0.97
N LEU A 694 -2.49 30.44 2.13
CA LEU A 694 -2.00 29.74 3.31
C LEU A 694 -3.09 28.78 3.81
N HIS A 695 -2.78 27.49 3.79
CA HIS A 695 -3.63 26.46 4.39
C HIS A 695 -2.98 25.93 5.67
N VAL A 696 -3.73 25.91 6.77
CA VAL A 696 -3.27 25.42 8.08
C VAL A 696 -4.24 24.35 8.57
N ASN A 697 -3.74 23.16 8.79
CA ASN A 697 -4.47 22.06 9.43
C ASN A 697 -3.75 21.67 10.72
N ALA A 698 -4.41 21.88 11.86
CA ALA A 698 -3.85 21.46 13.15
C ALA A 698 -4.80 20.50 13.86
N THR A 699 -4.25 19.42 14.37
CA THR A 699 -5.01 18.38 15.06
C THR A 699 -4.32 17.98 16.35
N TYR A 700 -5.03 18.10 17.47
CA TYR A 700 -4.67 17.50 18.74
C TYR A 700 -5.42 16.16 18.88
N TYR A 701 -4.70 15.10 19.22
CA TYR A 701 -5.31 13.79 19.45
C TYR A 701 -4.71 13.08 20.67
N LYS A 702 -5.57 12.31 21.31
CA LYS A 702 -5.19 11.42 22.41
C LYS A 702 -5.81 10.04 22.17
N THR A 703 -4.96 9.04 22.16
CA THR A 703 -5.39 7.65 21.94
C THR A 703 -4.94 6.80 23.14
N ASN A 704 -5.85 5.99 23.69
CA ASN A 704 -5.57 5.09 24.80
C ASN A 704 -6.11 3.69 24.49
N THR A 705 -5.20 2.71 24.34
CA THR A 705 -5.56 1.30 24.10
C THR A 705 -5.52 0.54 25.43
N LYS A 706 -6.68 -0.02 25.81
CA LYS A 706 -6.89 -0.79 27.02
C LYS A 706 -7.08 -2.28 26.72
N ASN A 707 -6.94 -3.11 27.73
CA ASN A 707 -7.10 -4.57 27.67
C ASN A 707 -6.13 -5.23 26.69
N GLN A 708 -4.91 -4.71 26.57
CA GLN A 708 -3.91 -5.38 25.75
C GLN A 708 -3.66 -6.79 26.25
N TYR A 709 -3.47 -7.73 25.34
CA TYR A 709 -3.18 -9.11 25.71
C TYR A 709 -1.68 -9.36 25.69
N PHE A 710 -1.21 -10.12 26.67
CA PHE A 710 0.19 -10.53 26.81
C PHE A 710 0.26 -12.03 26.99
N GLU A 711 1.31 -12.63 26.46
CA GLU A 711 1.68 -14.00 26.74
C GLU A 711 2.63 -14.02 27.93
N VAL A 712 2.25 -14.76 28.99
CA VAL A 712 3.02 -14.89 30.23
C VAL A 712 3.52 -16.32 30.31
N THR A 713 4.80 -16.51 30.54
CA THR A 713 5.39 -17.86 30.74
C THR A 713 4.88 -18.44 32.08
N LEU A 714 4.50 -19.69 32.03
CA LEU A 714 4.06 -20.44 33.21
C LEU A 714 5.16 -21.39 33.71
N PRO A 715 5.13 -21.74 35.03
CA PRO A 715 5.94 -22.81 35.55
C PRO A 715 5.64 -24.13 34.78
N TRP A 716 6.67 -24.90 34.49
CA TRP A 716 6.54 -26.13 33.69
C TRP A 716 5.63 -27.18 34.33
N GLU A 717 5.49 -27.14 35.67
CA GLU A 717 4.61 -28.02 36.46
C GLU A 717 3.13 -27.81 36.16
N SER A 718 2.76 -26.69 35.53
CA SER A 718 1.40 -26.42 35.08
C SER A 718 0.96 -27.31 33.91
N GLY A 719 1.91 -27.96 33.22
CA GLY A 719 1.67 -28.70 32.00
C GLY A 719 1.49 -27.83 30.76
N TYR A 720 1.62 -26.50 30.91
CA TYR A 720 1.56 -25.50 29.81
C TYR A 720 2.82 -24.63 29.83
N LYS A 721 3.23 -24.15 28.68
CA LYS A 721 4.35 -23.22 28.55
C LYS A 721 3.94 -21.77 28.86
N SER A 722 2.71 -21.40 28.48
CA SER A 722 2.26 -20.01 28.58
C SER A 722 0.78 -19.88 28.86
N GLN A 723 0.41 -18.66 29.25
CA GLN A 723 -0.97 -18.20 29.41
C GLN A 723 -1.12 -16.81 28.82
N PHE A 724 -2.25 -16.55 28.15
CA PHE A 724 -2.62 -15.20 27.73
C PHE A 724 -3.36 -14.48 28.85
N VAL A 725 -3.05 -13.21 29.06
CA VAL A 725 -3.73 -12.34 30.02
C VAL A 725 -4.06 -10.99 29.38
N ASN A 726 -5.21 -10.40 29.70
CA ASN A 726 -5.50 -9.02 29.36
C ASN A 726 -4.90 -8.10 30.43
N ALA A 727 -3.87 -7.34 30.10
CA ALA A 727 -3.21 -6.39 30.99
C ALA A 727 -2.65 -5.21 30.19
N GLY A 728 -2.39 -4.09 30.87
CA GLY A 728 -1.73 -2.95 30.29
C GLY A 728 -2.61 -1.96 29.52
N ASN A 729 -2.10 -0.73 29.49
CA ASN A 729 -2.65 0.39 28.75
C ASN A 729 -1.52 1.10 27.99
N VAL A 730 -1.72 1.39 26.72
CA VAL A 730 -0.81 2.23 25.92
C VAL A 730 -1.52 3.55 25.63
N CYS A 731 -0.89 4.65 25.99
CA CYS A 731 -1.40 5.99 25.76
C CYS A 731 -0.45 6.73 24.82
N LEU A 732 -0.99 7.23 23.71
CA LEU A 732 -0.30 8.12 22.78
C LEU A 732 -0.96 9.50 22.85
N LEU A 733 -0.13 10.52 23.04
CA LEU A 733 -0.54 11.91 23.15
C LEU A 733 0.37 12.74 22.25
N TYR A 734 -0.18 13.33 21.19
CA TYR A 734 0.56 14.15 20.23
C TYR A 734 -0.28 15.28 19.67
N THR A 735 0.41 16.31 19.18
CA THR A 735 -0.13 17.29 18.25
C THR A 735 0.51 17.06 16.89
N SER A 736 -0.25 17.05 15.83
CA SER A 736 0.24 17.08 14.45
C SER A 736 -0.24 18.35 13.78
N ASP A 737 0.64 19.00 13.05
CA ASP A 737 0.45 20.26 12.41
C ASP A 737 0.99 20.12 10.97
N ALA A 738 0.21 20.55 10.00
CA ALA A 738 0.62 20.63 8.61
C ALA A 738 0.30 22.05 8.14
N ALA A 739 1.33 22.81 7.80
CA ALA A 739 1.22 24.09 7.09
C ALA A 739 1.73 23.87 5.67
N ASP A 740 0.89 24.16 4.67
CA ASP A 740 1.26 24.17 3.26
C ASP A 740 1.17 25.62 2.78
N GLU A 741 2.32 26.19 2.42
CA GLU A 741 2.42 27.49 1.78
C GLU A 741 2.46 27.24 0.27
N ARG A 742 1.36 27.44 -0.41
CA ARG A 742 1.37 27.48 -1.88
C ARG A 742 2.05 28.78 -2.33
N SER A 743 3.37 28.75 -2.40
CA SER A 743 4.09 29.76 -3.15
C SER A 743 3.93 29.42 -4.64
N SER A 744 3.17 30.23 -5.36
CA SER A 744 3.31 30.33 -6.80
C SER A 744 4.70 30.92 -7.06
N VAL A 745 5.70 30.08 -7.22
CA VAL A 745 6.97 30.51 -7.80
C VAL A 745 6.79 30.41 -9.31
N ASP A 746 6.46 31.53 -9.90
CA ASP A 746 6.66 31.76 -11.32
C ASP A 746 8.18 31.69 -11.59
N LEU A 747 8.62 30.67 -12.27
CA LEU A 747 9.88 30.62 -12.98
C LEU A 747 9.62 30.31 -14.45
#